data_1b7deef1964988a669b04d058d518d1e
#
_entry.id   1b7deef1964988a669b04d058d518d1e
#
_cell.length_a   1.000
_cell.length_b   1.000
_cell.length_c   1.000
_cell.angle_alpha   90.00
_cell.angle_beta   90.00
_cell.angle_gamma   90.00
#
_symmetry.space_group_name_H-M   'P 1'
#
loop_
_entity.id
_entity.type
_entity.pdbx_description
1 polymer ?
#
loop_
_entity_poly.entity_id
_entity_poly.type
_entity_poly.pdbx_seq_one_letter_code
_entity_poly.pdbx_strand_id
1 'polypeptide(L)'
;MSSSVAEHPAASDDFSIVGKSVKELRALGDHRHLSLNDAEWAAVQAHFKLLKREPSLAEIETIAQTWSEHCKHKIFTSPIRYTEGRKTRTIKNLFQETIVAATEALQKPWCLSVFEDNAGVISFGKKWALAFKAETHNHPSALEPYGGAATGVGGVVRDILGCGLGAKPVLNTDVFCFGRPDYKGFLPEGAHHPVRTLRGVVAGVRDYGNRMGIPTAGGGIWFDDDYRLNPLVFCGTVGLLPQWAVKKEVKPGDLIVAAGGRTGRDGLHGATFSSAVLGADAPSSAVQIGHAIIEKRVLDALLRARDRRLYRSVTDCGAGGFSSAVGELAARCGARVRLEAAPLKVSDLESWEIWLSESQERMVLAVPAKNLKALEAVFAAEGCETAVIGEFTRTGRLEVLHHANAVVDLDMKFLHKGLPRIEREAVWNAPSATKPSGGADKKLSQALKEAVGHLNVCSREWVIRQYDHEVQGGTVIKPLQGVRHDGPGDACVIWPHTATGDMDDFSGFSVAHGLNPEYGRFDPYWMALACVDEALRNLTCVGADPSRAALLDNFCWASPEDPKQLGALVRAAEGCRDAAKGFAAPFISGKDSLYNQSKDEKGRELPIPGTLLISAIATIPDTRKALTMDFKGPGNALYLIGRTNDEMGGSLYHRLLGRAGGEVPKVCPVTALDGFKSLHAAILKGLVLSAHDLSDGGLAVAATEMGFSGEFGCLVDLDEMPRDPRIYSNETLLFSESPSRILIEIKPEDEGSFLRHFGKAAKAAAVRRIGQTTANPIFKVVGLDGSTILEESLRELKEGWQKTLPAMLA
;
A
#
# COMPACT_ATOMS: atom_id res chain seq x y z
N MET A 1 38.40 -23.23 -30.99
CA MET A 1 37.95 -24.01 -29.83
C MET A 1 36.47 -24.25 -30.06
N SER A 2 36.05 -25.48 -30.26
CA SER A 2 34.71 -25.88 -30.63
C SER A 2 33.75 -25.51 -29.49
N SER A 3 32.78 -24.68 -29.80
CA SER A 3 31.62 -24.45 -28.91
C SER A 3 30.87 -25.78 -28.82
N SER A 4 31.01 -26.47 -27.67
CA SER A 4 30.09 -27.54 -27.35
C SER A 4 28.69 -26.94 -27.24
N VAL A 5 27.84 -27.22 -28.21
CA VAL A 5 26.40 -26.97 -28.15
C VAL A 5 25.90 -27.78 -26.95
N ALA A 6 25.44 -27.10 -25.89
CA ALA A 6 24.77 -27.74 -24.77
C ALA A 6 23.58 -28.53 -25.36
N GLU A 7 23.47 -29.82 -25.02
CA GLU A 7 22.33 -30.62 -25.44
C GLU A 7 21.04 -29.99 -24.92
N HIS A 8 20.03 -29.88 -25.78
CA HIS A 8 18.72 -29.35 -25.38
C HIS A 8 18.09 -30.24 -24.32
N PRO A 9 17.35 -29.68 -23.36
CA PRO A 9 16.69 -30.49 -22.34
C PRO A 9 15.80 -31.54 -22.97
N ALA A 10 15.93 -32.78 -22.53
CA ALA A 10 15.00 -33.82 -22.90
C ALA A 10 13.63 -33.50 -22.30
N ALA A 11 12.62 -33.34 -23.14
CA ALA A 11 11.24 -33.18 -22.67
C ALA A 11 10.81 -34.47 -21.97
N SER A 12 10.24 -34.42 -20.80
CA SER A 12 9.52 -35.56 -20.24
C SER A 12 8.26 -35.78 -21.10
N ASP A 13 7.94 -37.02 -21.43
CA ASP A 13 6.76 -37.35 -22.25
C ASP A 13 5.45 -36.77 -21.69
N ASP A 14 5.39 -36.55 -20.41
CA ASP A 14 4.25 -35.95 -19.70
C ASP A 14 4.06 -34.43 -19.92
N PHE A 15 5.02 -33.73 -20.51
CA PHE A 15 4.98 -32.27 -20.70
C PHE A 15 5.10 -31.82 -22.16
N SER A 16 4.83 -32.73 -23.10
CA SER A 16 4.75 -32.35 -24.51
C SER A 16 3.60 -31.36 -24.75
N ILE A 17 3.90 -30.28 -25.47
CA ILE A 17 2.90 -29.24 -25.79
C ILE A 17 2.67 -29.06 -27.29
N VAL A 18 3.68 -29.40 -28.14
CA VAL A 18 3.69 -29.06 -29.56
C VAL A 18 2.56 -29.70 -30.33
N GLY A 19 2.18 -30.95 -29.96
CA GLY A 19 1.12 -31.73 -30.61
C GLY A 19 -0.27 -31.63 -30.00
N LYS A 20 -0.42 -30.97 -28.84
CA LYS A 20 -1.68 -30.89 -28.07
C LYS A 20 -2.59 -29.77 -28.55
N SER A 21 -3.89 -29.94 -28.38
CA SER A 21 -4.87 -28.88 -28.53
C SER A 21 -4.80 -27.89 -27.35
N VAL A 22 -5.24 -26.65 -27.55
CA VAL A 22 -5.26 -25.64 -26.49
C VAL A 22 -6.09 -26.10 -25.27
N LYS A 23 -7.16 -26.87 -25.51
CA LYS A 23 -7.98 -27.44 -24.43
C LYS A 23 -7.19 -28.45 -23.57
N GLU A 24 -6.38 -29.31 -24.20
CA GLU A 24 -5.52 -30.25 -23.45
C GLU A 24 -4.41 -29.53 -22.71
N LEU A 25 -3.85 -28.45 -23.29
CA LEU A 25 -2.85 -27.62 -22.63
C LEU A 25 -3.43 -26.90 -21.41
N ARG A 26 -4.65 -26.40 -21.51
CA ARG A 26 -5.35 -25.81 -20.37
C ARG A 26 -5.55 -26.80 -19.24
N ALA A 27 -6.07 -28.00 -19.54
CA ALA A 27 -6.24 -29.06 -18.54
C ALA A 27 -4.91 -29.46 -17.89
N LEU A 28 -3.82 -29.51 -18.66
CA LEU A 28 -2.47 -29.74 -18.14
C LEU A 28 -2.02 -28.60 -17.22
N GLY A 29 -2.28 -27.34 -17.60
CA GLY A 29 -2.01 -26.15 -16.80
C GLY A 29 -2.77 -26.15 -15.49
N ASP A 30 -4.06 -26.43 -15.53
CA ASP A 30 -4.91 -26.50 -14.33
C ASP A 30 -4.42 -27.55 -13.34
N HIS A 31 -4.03 -28.75 -13.85
CA HIS A 31 -3.46 -29.83 -13.03
C HIS A 31 -2.12 -29.43 -12.34
N ARG A 32 -1.34 -28.57 -12.97
CA ARG A 32 -0.02 -28.13 -12.48
C ARG A 32 -0.03 -26.72 -11.89
N HIS A 33 -1.19 -26.11 -11.70
CA HIS A 33 -1.35 -24.75 -11.21
C HIS A 33 -0.65 -23.67 -12.03
N LEU A 34 -0.52 -23.89 -13.36
CA LEU A 34 0.03 -22.91 -14.30
C LEU A 34 -1.06 -21.95 -14.75
N SER A 35 -0.96 -20.68 -14.36
CA SER A 35 -1.96 -19.65 -14.68
C SER A 35 -1.81 -19.07 -16.09
N LEU A 36 -1.83 -19.94 -17.12
CA LEU A 36 -1.82 -19.55 -18.53
C LEU A 36 -3.21 -19.72 -19.15
N ASN A 37 -3.72 -18.68 -19.80
CA ASN A 37 -4.98 -18.74 -20.56
C ASN A 37 -4.77 -19.32 -21.97
N ASP A 38 -5.87 -19.50 -22.72
CA ASP A 38 -5.85 -20.13 -24.04
C ASP A 38 -4.94 -19.40 -25.04
N ALA A 39 -4.95 -18.06 -25.04
CA ALA A 39 -4.11 -17.26 -25.93
C ALA A 39 -2.63 -17.33 -25.56
N GLU A 40 -2.35 -17.35 -24.25
CA GLU A 40 -0.99 -17.53 -23.73
C GLU A 40 -0.45 -18.92 -24.06
N TRP A 41 -1.23 -19.99 -23.87
CA TRP A 41 -0.88 -21.33 -24.29
C TRP A 41 -0.60 -21.42 -25.80
N ALA A 42 -1.44 -20.79 -26.63
CA ALA A 42 -1.24 -20.74 -28.07
C ALA A 42 0.08 -20.03 -28.45
N ALA A 43 0.42 -18.93 -27.78
CA ALA A 43 1.66 -18.19 -27.99
C ALA A 43 2.89 -19.01 -27.59
N VAL A 44 2.84 -19.70 -26.43
CA VAL A 44 3.90 -20.59 -25.97
C VAL A 44 4.09 -21.74 -26.93
N GLN A 45 3.01 -22.40 -27.34
CA GLN A 45 3.06 -23.50 -28.29
C GLN A 45 3.65 -23.06 -29.65
N ALA A 46 3.24 -21.91 -30.16
CA ALA A 46 3.78 -21.36 -31.41
C ALA A 46 5.28 -21.09 -31.31
N HIS A 47 5.76 -20.58 -30.19
CA HIS A 47 7.18 -20.33 -29.95
C HIS A 47 8.00 -21.64 -30.00
N PHE A 48 7.57 -22.67 -29.27
CA PHE A 48 8.31 -23.95 -29.25
C PHE A 48 8.20 -24.72 -30.58
N LYS A 49 7.09 -24.60 -31.31
CA LYS A 49 6.99 -25.09 -32.70
C LYS A 49 8.03 -24.43 -33.62
N LEU A 50 8.24 -23.12 -33.47
CA LEU A 50 9.26 -22.38 -34.23
C LEU A 50 10.68 -22.88 -33.89
N LEU A 51 10.92 -23.15 -32.60
CA LEU A 51 12.19 -23.72 -32.13
C LEU A 51 12.39 -25.20 -32.50
N LYS A 52 11.36 -25.88 -33.00
CA LYS A 52 11.35 -27.31 -33.37
C LYS A 52 11.75 -28.22 -32.21
N ARG A 53 11.34 -27.87 -31.00
CA ARG A 53 11.55 -28.67 -29.79
C ARG A 53 10.39 -28.53 -28.82
N GLU A 54 10.27 -29.48 -27.90
CA GLU A 54 9.40 -29.35 -26.73
C GLU A 54 10.07 -28.46 -25.64
N PRO A 55 9.31 -27.80 -24.79
CA PRO A 55 9.85 -27.10 -23.61
C PRO A 55 10.22 -28.10 -22.51
N SER A 56 11.11 -27.70 -21.65
CA SER A 56 11.25 -28.31 -20.32
C SER A 56 10.16 -27.83 -19.36
N LEU A 57 9.95 -28.55 -18.26
CA LEU A 57 9.06 -28.08 -17.18
C LEU A 57 9.52 -26.74 -16.62
N ALA A 58 10.83 -26.58 -16.37
CA ALA A 58 11.38 -25.32 -15.86
C ALA A 58 11.17 -24.12 -16.80
N GLU A 59 11.16 -24.35 -18.13
CA GLU A 59 10.83 -23.28 -19.09
C GLU A 59 9.37 -22.88 -19.03
N ILE A 60 8.45 -23.83 -18.95
CA ILE A 60 7.02 -23.53 -18.85
C ILE A 60 6.70 -22.81 -17.54
N GLU A 61 7.24 -23.29 -16.44
CA GLU A 61 7.10 -22.64 -15.13
C GLU A 61 7.67 -21.21 -15.15
N THR A 62 8.84 -20.99 -15.76
CA THR A 62 9.45 -19.68 -15.95
C THR A 62 8.55 -18.73 -16.72
N ILE A 63 7.94 -19.21 -17.82
CA ILE A 63 7.04 -18.40 -18.64
C ILE A 63 5.74 -18.13 -17.88
N ALA A 64 5.14 -19.14 -17.26
CA ALA A 64 3.90 -18.99 -16.51
C ALA A 64 4.04 -17.99 -15.35
N GLN A 65 5.15 -18.07 -14.62
CA GLN A 65 5.47 -17.13 -13.55
C GLN A 65 5.70 -15.72 -14.07
N THR A 66 6.55 -15.56 -15.10
CA THR A 66 6.85 -14.24 -15.69
C THR A 66 5.61 -13.60 -16.31
N TRP A 67 4.69 -14.41 -16.88
CA TRP A 67 3.45 -13.95 -17.49
C TRP A 67 2.26 -13.97 -16.52
N SER A 68 2.48 -14.17 -15.23
CA SER A 68 1.41 -14.13 -14.23
C SER A 68 0.79 -12.73 -14.13
N GLU A 69 -0.44 -12.64 -13.61
CA GLU A 69 -1.06 -11.34 -13.30
C GLU A 69 -0.20 -10.55 -12.32
N HIS A 70 0.35 -11.24 -11.33
CA HIS A 70 1.21 -10.65 -10.30
C HIS A 70 2.45 -9.93 -10.87
N CYS A 71 3.13 -10.55 -11.87
CA CYS A 71 4.38 -9.99 -12.43
C CYS A 71 4.16 -9.04 -13.61
N LYS A 72 3.06 -9.17 -14.35
CA LYS A 72 2.84 -8.39 -15.60
C LYS A 72 1.71 -7.39 -15.51
N HIS A 73 0.92 -7.42 -14.45
CA HIS A 73 -0.24 -6.53 -14.33
C HIS A 73 -1.09 -6.56 -15.61
N LYS A 74 -1.41 -7.78 -16.06
CA LYS A 74 -2.02 -8.04 -17.37
C LYS A 74 -3.30 -7.23 -17.60
N ILE A 75 -4.11 -7.07 -16.57
CA ILE A 75 -5.38 -6.34 -16.62
C ILE A 75 -5.13 -4.87 -16.89
N PHE A 76 -4.23 -4.24 -16.13
CA PHE A 76 -3.92 -2.83 -16.28
C PHE A 76 -3.20 -2.49 -17.59
N THR A 77 -2.47 -3.46 -18.15
CA THR A 77 -1.66 -3.25 -19.36
C THR A 77 -2.32 -3.74 -20.66
N SER A 78 -3.46 -4.43 -20.58
CA SER A 78 -4.24 -4.92 -21.72
C SER A 78 -5.26 -3.89 -22.23
N PRO A 79 -5.69 -4.00 -23.51
CA PRO A 79 -6.78 -3.18 -24.03
C PRO A 79 -8.09 -3.47 -23.30
N ILE A 80 -8.85 -2.42 -22.99
CA ILE A 80 -10.17 -2.51 -22.33
C ILE A 80 -11.19 -1.75 -23.17
N ARG A 81 -12.25 -2.43 -23.57
CA ARG A 81 -13.44 -1.85 -24.17
C ARG A 81 -14.36 -1.37 -23.06
N TYR A 82 -14.28 -0.11 -22.70
CA TYR A 82 -15.00 0.48 -21.59
C TYR A 82 -16.30 1.15 -22.05
N THR A 83 -17.41 0.75 -21.45
CA THR A 83 -18.75 1.33 -21.68
C THR A 83 -19.24 2.01 -20.40
N GLU A 84 -19.55 3.30 -20.50
CA GLU A 84 -20.15 4.10 -19.44
C GLU A 84 -21.48 4.69 -19.93
N GLY A 85 -22.58 4.18 -19.39
CA GLY A 85 -23.92 4.51 -19.84
C GLY A 85 -24.10 4.16 -21.33
N ARG A 86 -24.19 5.18 -22.20
CA ARG A 86 -24.32 5.01 -23.67
C ARG A 86 -23.04 5.20 -24.47
N LYS A 87 -21.94 5.52 -23.80
CA LYS A 87 -20.66 5.81 -24.45
C LYS A 87 -19.72 4.62 -24.33
N THR A 88 -19.12 4.21 -25.43
CA THR A 88 -18.10 3.16 -25.46
C THR A 88 -16.81 3.74 -26.01
N ARG A 89 -15.67 3.38 -25.41
CA ARG A 89 -14.33 3.74 -25.84
C ARG A 89 -13.34 2.60 -25.56
N THR A 90 -12.22 2.57 -26.26
CA THR A 90 -11.13 1.62 -25.98
C THR A 90 -10.03 2.33 -25.22
N ILE A 91 -9.65 1.77 -24.08
CA ILE A 91 -8.47 2.12 -23.30
C ILE A 91 -7.38 1.14 -23.71
N LYS A 92 -6.28 1.61 -24.28
CA LYS A 92 -5.21 0.74 -24.80
C LYS A 92 -4.36 0.14 -23.69
N ASN A 93 -4.19 0.89 -22.60
CA ASN A 93 -3.41 0.51 -21.44
C ASN A 93 -3.85 1.39 -20.26
N LEU A 94 -4.59 0.82 -19.32
CA LEU A 94 -5.18 1.58 -18.21
C LEU A 94 -4.09 2.24 -17.35
N PHE A 95 -3.02 1.51 -17.03
CA PHE A 95 -1.91 2.02 -16.23
C PHE A 95 -1.24 3.23 -16.88
N GLN A 96 -0.93 3.12 -18.19
CA GLN A 96 -0.27 4.20 -18.92
C GLN A 96 -1.18 5.43 -19.10
N GLU A 97 -2.47 5.23 -19.40
CA GLU A 97 -3.41 6.31 -19.68
C GLU A 97 -3.93 7.02 -18.41
N THR A 98 -3.71 6.41 -17.23
CA THR A 98 -4.14 6.99 -15.94
C THR A 98 -2.96 7.33 -15.04
N ILE A 99 -2.36 6.35 -14.38
CA ILE A 99 -1.36 6.52 -13.33
C ILE A 99 -0.07 7.14 -13.88
N VAL A 100 0.50 6.53 -14.93
CA VAL A 100 1.75 7.02 -15.55
C VAL A 100 1.53 8.39 -16.19
N ALA A 101 0.46 8.56 -16.98
CA ALA A 101 0.16 9.84 -17.64
C ALA A 101 -0.02 10.99 -16.66
N ALA A 102 -0.58 10.73 -15.46
CA ALA A 102 -0.69 11.75 -14.42
C ALA A 102 0.68 12.20 -13.93
N THR A 103 1.56 11.26 -13.64
CA THR A 103 2.91 11.52 -13.13
C THR A 103 3.79 12.21 -14.17
N GLU A 104 3.76 11.74 -15.42
CA GLU A 104 4.50 12.34 -16.53
C GLU A 104 4.05 13.78 -16.80
N ALA A 105 2.74 14.06 -16.75
CA ALA A 105 2.21 15.40 -16.93
C ALA A 105 2.69 16.41 -15.88
N LEU A 106 2.99 15.95 -14.66
CA LEU A 106 3.44 16.79 -13.56
C LEU A 106 4.92 17.16 -13.61
N GLN A 107 5.76 16.38 -14.32
CA GLN A 107 7.20 16.64 -14.54
C GLN A 107 7.96 17.09 -13.29
N LYS A 108 7.76 16.40 -12.16
CA LYS A 108 8.41 16.76 -10.89
C LYS A 108 9.91 16.39 -10.91
N PRO A 109 10.84 17.36 -10.87
CA PRO A 109 12.28 17.07 -10.97
C PRO A 109 12.84 16.33 -9.74
N TRP A 110 12.09 16.27 -8.67
CA TRP A 110 12.46 15.57 -7.44
C TRP A 110 12.01 14.08 -7.43
N CYS A 111 11.28 13.61 -8.43
CA CYS A 111 11.08 12.19 -8.69
C CYS A 111 12.32 11.64 -9.38
N LEU A 112 13.06 10.74 -8.71
CA LEU A 112 14.35 10.24 -9.17
C LEU A 112 14.27 8.89 -9.88
N SER A 113 13.36 8.02 -9.45
CA SER A 113 13.01 6.75 -10.09
C SER A 113 11.54 6.47 -9.87
N VAL A 114 10.79 6.22 -10.95
CA VAL A 114 9.33 6.08 -10.94
C VAL A 114 8.94 4.96 -11.88
N PHE A 115 8.28 3.93 -11.37
CA PHE A 115 7.82 2.73 -12.11
C PHE A 115 8.94 1.95 -12.84
N GLU A 116 10.20 2.08 -12.39
CA GLU A 116 11.37 1.47 -13.02
C GLU A 116 12.12 0.50 -12.12
N ASP A 117 11.91 0.58 -10.81
CA ASP A 117 12.64 -0.18 -9.79
C ASP A 117 11.66 -0.78 -8.77
N ASN A 118 12.15 -1.54 -7.80
CA ASN A 118 11.36 -2.18 -6.75
C ASN A 118 10.50 -1.18 -5.95
N ALA A 119 10.95 0.08 -5.81
CA ALA A 119 10.25 1.14 -5.11
C ALA A 119 10.29 2.46 -5.86
N GLY A 120 9.32 3.34 -5.61
CA GLY A 120 9.37 4.73 -6.07
C GLY A 120 10.35 5.56 -5.26
N VAL A 121 11.14 6.42 -5.93
CA VAL A 121 12.23 7.18 -5.29
C VAL A 121 12.07 8.67 -5.51
N ILE A 122 12.07 9.43 -4.40
CA ILE A 122 12.06 10.90 -4.41
C ILE A 122 13.33 11.48 -3.76
N SER A 123 13.70 12.70 -4.15
CA SER A 123 14.85 13.38 -3.53
C SER A 123 14.52 13.85 -2.11
N PHE A 124 15.47 13.67 -1.20
CA PHE A 124 15.44 14.17 0.17
C PHE A 124 16.70 15.01 0.44
N GLY A 125 16.52 16.32 0.50
CA GLY A 125 17.64 17.24 0.50
C GLY A 125 18.53 17.11 -0.75
N LYS A 126 19.82 17.44 -0.61
CA LYS A 126 20.78 17.42 -1.72
C LYS A 126 21.54 16.10 -1.87
N LYS A 127 21.67 15.34 -0.79
CA LYS A 127 22.53 14.14 -0.73
C LYS A 127 21.75 12.83 -0.72
N TRP A 128 20.50 12.86 -0.24
CA TRP A 128 19.71 11.69 0.07
C TRP A 128 18.49 11.56 -0.83
N ALA A 129 17.95 10.38 -0.86
CA ALA A 129 16.69 10.04 -1.50
C ALA A 129 15.87 9.13 -0.58
N LEU A 130 14.55 9.23 -0.65
CA LEU A 130 13.59 8.35 0.01
C LEU A 130 13.02 7.39 -1.02
N ALA A 131 13.09 6.09 -0.74
CA ALA A 131 12.40 5.04 -1.47
C ALA A 131 11.16 4.65 -0.69
N PHE A 132 10.01 4.51 -1.34
CA PHE A 132 8.77 4.08 -0.70
C PHE A 132 8.07 3.00 -1.53
N LYS A 133 7.70 1.93 -0.86
CA LYS A 133 6.93 0.81 -1.41
C LYS A 133 5.84 0.40 -0.44
N ALA A 134 4.69 0.00 -0.98
CA ALA A 134 3.64 -0.68 -0.25
C ALA A 134 3.15 -1.87 -1.09
N GLU A 135 3.07 -3.04 -0.48
CA GLU A 135 2.66 -4.31 -1.08
C GLU A 135 1.45 -4.90 -0.38
N THR A 136 0.81 -5.86 -1.01
CA THR A 136 -0.31 -6.61 -0.45
C THR A 136 0.08 -8.07 -0.22
N HIS A 137 -0.33 -8.61 0.93
CA HIS A 137 -0.13 -10.03 1.23
C HIS A 137 -1.43 -10.67 1.73
N ASN A 138 -2.49 -10.57 0.90
CA ASN A 138 -3.88 -10.88 1.24
C ASN A 138 -4.15 -12.37 1.38
N HIS A 139 -4.05 -13.14 0.30
CA HIS A 139 -4.34 -14.58 0.27
C HIS A 139 -3.46 -15.40 1.22
N PRO A 140 -2.14 -15.18 1.30
CA PRO A 140 -1.32 -15.87 2.28
C PRO A 140 -1.76 -15.57 3.72
N SER A 141 -2.19 -14.34 4.02
CA SER A 141 -2.69 -13.96 5.35
C SER A 141 -4.09 -14.51 5.64
N ALA A 142 -4.89 -14.83 4.62
CA ALA A 142 -6.16 -15.54 4.80
C ALA A 142 -5.95 -17.00 5.21
N LEU A 143 -4.91 -17.67 4.66
CA LEU A 143 -4.58 -19.07 4.95
C LEU A 143 -3.79 -19.24 6.25
N GLU A 144 -2.74 -18.45 6.43
CA GLU A 144 -1.87 -18.48 7.60
C GLU A 144 -1.60 -17.04 8.06
N PRO A 145 -2.47 -16.48 8.89
CA PRO A 145 -2.44 -15.07 9.23
C PRO A 145 -1.11 -14.55 9.77
N TYR A 146 -0.43 -15.34 10.63
CA TYR A 146 0.86 -14.97 11.19
C TYR A 146 1.99 -15.02 10.13
N GLY A 147 2.15 -16.15 9.46
CA GLY A 147 3.20 -16.36 8.46
C GLY A 147 3.01 -15.47 7.24
N GLY A 148 1.76 -15.35 6.75
CA GLY A 148 1.43 -14.50 5.62
C GLY A 148 1.74 -13.03 5.88
N ALA A 149 1.35 -12.48 7.03
CA ALA A 149 1.62 -11.08 7.36
C ALA A 149 3.11 -10.84 7.65
N ALA A 150 3.79 -11.76 8.36
CA ALA A 150 5.23 -11.68 8.59
C ALA A 150 6.02 -11.60 7.27
N THR A 151 5.66 -12.46 6.30
CA THR A 151 6.26 -12.45 4.97
C THR A 151 5.94 -11.17 4.20
N GLY A 152 4.74 -10.62 4.36
CA GLY A 152 4.37 -9.32 3.78
C GLY A 152 5.31 -8.19 4.19
N VAL A 153 5.64 -8.09 5.49
CA VAL A 153 6.63 -7.13 6.00
C VAL A 153 8.01 -7.44 5.43
N GLY A 154 8.45 -8.71 5.45
CA GLY A 154 9.73 -9.12 4.88
C GLY A 154 9.84 -8.79 3.40
N GLY A 155 8.77 -9.03 2.61
CA GLY A 155 8.73 -8.73 1.18
C GLY A 155 8.93 -7.25 0.90
N VAL A 156 8.19 -6.37 1.56
CA VAL A 156 8.31 -4.93 1.33
C VAL A 156 9.64 -4.35 1.83
N VAL A 157 10.24 -4.90 2.89
CA VAL A 157 11.59 -4.52 3.34
C VAL A 157 12.63 -4.92 2.29
N ARG A 158 12.51 -6.11 1.69
CA ARG A 158 13.41 -6.55 0.60
C ARG A 158 13.28 -5.69 -0.66
N ASP A 159 12.07 -5.23 -1.02
CA ASP A 159 11.88 -4.27 -2.10
C ASP A 159 12.71 -3.00 -1.87
N ILE A 160 12.69 -2.50 -0.65
CA ILE A 160 13.52 -1.34 -0.26
C ILE A 160 15.01 -1.68 -0.35
N LEU A 161 15.44 -2.86 0.09
CA LEU A 161 16.81 -3.32 -0.06
C LEU A 161 17.21 -3.54 -1.52
N GLY A 162 16.27 -3.94 -2.38
CA GLY A 162 16.46 -4.10 -3.82
C GLY A 162 16.41 -2.80 -4.60
N CYS A 163 15.98 -1.69 -3.99
CA CYS A 163 15.84 -0.40 -4.66
C CYS A 163 17.18 0.30 -4.85
N GLY A 164 17.50 0.68 -6.07
CA GLY A 164 18.79 1.22 -6.44
C GLY A 164 19.93 0.25 -6.09
N LEU A 165 20.92 0.74 -5.37
CA LEU A 165 21.98 -0.06 -4.76
C LEU A 165 21.72 -0.36 -3.28
N GLY A 166 20.45 -0.42 -2.87
CA GLY A 166 20.03 -0.69 -1.51
C GLY A 166 19.66 0.56 -0.71
N ALA A 167 18.42 0.70 -0.32
CA ALA A 167 17.98 1.72 0.63
C ALA A 167 17.94 1.13 2.05
N LYS A 168 18.29 1.95 3.06
CA LYS A 168 18.19 1.57 4.47
C LYS A 168 16.75 1.77 4.95
N PRO A 169 16.03 0.73 5.37
CA PRO A 169 14.69 0.88 5.93
C PRO A 169 14.71 1.75 7.19
N VAL A 170 13.82 2.76 7.22
CA VAL A 170 13.73 3.74 8.32
C VAL A 170 12.32 3.89 8.89
N LEU A 171 11.31 3.29 8.23
CA LEU A 171 9.91 3.30 8.66
C LEU A 171 9.16 2.14 8.04
N ASN A 172 8.36 1.43 8.85
CA ASN A 172 7.27 0.56 8.38
C ASN A 172 5.91 1.21 8.65
N THR A 173 4.95 0.92 7.78
CA THR A 173 3.56 1.35 7.91
C THR A 173 2.65 0.25 7.38
N ASP A 174 1.56 -0.06 8.09
CA ASP A 174 0.71 -1.19 7.75
C ASP A 174 -0.77 -0.82 7.83
N VAL A 175 -1.54 -1.19 6.80
CA VAL A 175 -2.98 -0.96 6.76
C VAL A 175 -3.70 -2.29 6.56
N PHE A 176 -4.79 -2.51 7.31
CA PHE A 176 -5.53 -3.76 7.29
C PHE A 176 -7.01 -3.56 7.02
N CYS A 177 -7.63 -4.50 6.28
CA CYS A 177 -9.08 -4.62 6.21
C CYS A 177 -9.49 -6.01 6.67
N PHE A 178 -10.34 -6.08 7.70
CA PHE A 178 -10.77 -7.33 8.32
C PHE A 178 -12.29 -7.43 8.39
N GLY A 179 -12.80 -8.67 8.43
CA GLY A 179 -14.13 -8.93 8.97
C GLY A 179 -14.26 -8.45 10.41
N ARG A 180 -15.48 -8.13 10.83
CA ARG A 180 -15.74 -7.67 12.20
C ARG A 180 -15.35 -8.74 13.23
N PRO A 181 -14.67 -8.38 14.32
CA PRO A 181 -14.28 -9.35 15.36
C PRO A 181 -15.47 -10.03 16.05
N ASP A 182 -16.62 -9.38 16.09
CA ASP A 182 -17.86 -9.91 16.68
C ASP A 182 -18.73 -10.68 15.68
N TYR A 183 -18.21 -11.06 14.52
CA TYR A 183 -18.92 -11.83 13.51
C TYR A 183 -19.42 -13.16 14.06
N LYS A 184 -20.70 -13.45 13.85
CA LYS A 184 -21.38 -14.68 14.33
C LYS A 184 -22.00 -15.50 13.21
N GLY A 185 -21.78 -15.07 11.97
CA GLY A 185 -22.32 -15.75 10.81
C GLY A 185 -21.54 -17.01 10.46
N PHE A 186 -21.99 -17.67 9.43
CA PHE A 186 -21.35 -18.86 8.89
C PHE A 186 -19.97 -18.55 8.29
N LEU A 187 -19.02 -19.45 8.51
CA LEU A 187 -17.70 -19.47 7.89
C LEU A 187 -17.52 -20.83 7.20
N PRO A 188 -17.06 -20.86 5.92
CA PRO A 188 -16.72 -22.10 5.23
C PRO A 188 -15.67 -22.92 5.98
N GLU A 189 -15.63 -24.22 5.71
CA GLU A 189 -14.56 -25.09 6.21
C GLU A 189 -13.18 -24.57 5.78
N GLY A 190 -12.22 -24.57 6.71
CA GLY A 190 -10.88 -24.03 6.50
C GLY A 190 -10.75 -22.50 6.68
N ALA A 191 -11.85 -21.74 6.69
CA ALA A 191 -11.80 -20.31 6.94
C ALA A 191 -11.57 -19.98 8.40
N HIS A 192 -10.74 -18.98 8.67
CA HIS A 192 -10.48 -18.50 10.02
C HIS A 192 -11.54 -17.49 10.48
N HIS A 193 -11.87 -17.53 11.76
CA HIS A 193 -12.68 -16.47 12.37
C HIS A 193 -11.92 -15.12 12.32
N PRO A 194 -12.59 -13.98 12.03
CA PRO A 194 -11.94 -12.67 11.92
C PRO A 194 -11.04 -12.30 13.10
N VAL A 195 -11.38 -12.68 14.35
CA VAL A 195 -10.51 -12.48 15.53
C VAL A 195 -9.18 -13.23 15.38
N ARG A 196 -9.20 -14.47 14.88
CA ARG A 196 -7.97 -15.25 14.67
C ARG A 196 -7.12 -14.63 13.59
N THR A 197 -7.73 -14.20 12.49
CA THR A 197 -7.06 -13.51 11.40
C THR A 197 -6.41 -12.22 11.89
N LEU A 198 -7.16 -11.36 12.58
CA LEU A 198 -6.65 -10.10 13.12
C LEU A 198 -5.46 -10.33 14.06
N ARG A 199 -5.62 -11.23 15.04
CA ARG A 199 -4.53 -11.53 16.00
C ARG A 199 -3.29 -12.09 15.33
N GLY A 200 -3.47 -12.99 14.37
CA GLY A 200 -2.36 -13.59 13.63
C GLY A 200 -1.62 -12.56 12.78
N VAL A 201 -2.34 -11.73 12.01
CA VAL A 201 -1.76 -10.68 11.19
C VAL A 201 -0.99 -9.67 12.05
N VAL A 202 -1.63 -9.15 13.11
CA VAL A 202 -0.97 -8.19 14.04
C VAL A 202 0.30 -8.78 14.64
N ALA A 203 0.27 -10.04 15.05
CA ALA A 203 1.45 -10.72 15.61
C ALA A 203 2.55 -10.95 14.57
N GLY A 204 2.19 -11.31 13.33
CA GLY A 204 3.13 -11.51 12.24
C GLY A 204 3.89 -10.21 11.90
N VAL A 205 3.17 -9.11 11.72
CA VAL A 205 3.75 -7.77 11.50
C VAL A 205 4.65 -7.37 12.67
N ARG A 206 4.16 -7.51 13.91
CA ARG A 206 4.94 -7.22 15.11
C ARG A 206 6.28 -7.95 15.13
N ASP A 207 6.21 -9.26 14.98
CA ASP A 207 7.40 -10.10 15.19
C ASP A 207 8.43 -9.89 14.08
N TYR A 208 8.00 -9.62 12.86
CA TYR A 208 8.95 -9.33 11.79
C TYR A 208 9.54 -7.92 11.93
N GLY A 209 8.69 -6.88 12.00
CA GLY A 209 9.12 -5.48 12.06
C GLY A 209 9.99 -5.18 13.28
N ASN A 210 9.57 -5.64 14.48
CA ASN A 210 10.32 -5.41 15.72
C ASN A 210 11.69 -6.10 15.68
N ARG A 211 11.78 -7.33 15.13
CA ARG A 211 13.07 -8.05 15.01
C ARG A 211 14.01 -7.44 13.97
N MET A 212 13.47 -6.79 12.94
CA MET A 212 14.27 -6.03 11.98
C MET A 212 14.82 -4.72 12.57
N GLY A 213 14.25 -4.23 13.66
CA GLY A 213 14.64 -2.95 14.26
C GLY A 213 14.25 -1.76 13.39
N ILE A 214 13.08 -1.84 12.74
CA ILE A 214 12.49 -0.78 11.93
C ILE A 214 11.24 -0.28 12.64
N PRO A 215 11.06 1.04 12.88
CA PRO A 215 9.89 1.54 13.56
C PRO A 215 8.63 1.35 12.71
N THR A 216 7.57 0.78 13.27
CA THR A 216 6.24 0.73 12.68
C THR A 216 5.41 1.86 13.27
N ALA A 217 5.39 3.02 12.60
CA ALA A 217 4.85 4.26 13.16
C ALA A 217 3.63 4.83 12.44
N GLY A 218 3.11 4.14 11.42
CA GLY A 218 1.92 4.56 10.68
C GLY A 218 1.03 3.38 10.31
N GLY A 219 -0.21 3.65 9.92
CA GLY A 219 -1.14 2.64 9.42
C GLY A 219 -2.60 2.92 9.77
N GLY A 220 -3.45 1.95 9.48
CA GLY A 220 -4.88 2.02 9.75
C GLY A 220 -5.54 0.64 9.75
N ILE A 221 -6.78 0.57 10.26
CA ILE A 221 -7.58 -0.66 10.22
C ILE A 221 -9.01 -0.33 9.85
N TRP A 222 -9.51 -1.00 8.84
CA TRP A 222 -10.90 -0.96 8.41
C TRP A 222 -11.62 -2.27 8.71
N PHE A 223 -12.84 -2.21 9.21
CA PHE A 223 -13.66 -3.38 9.50
C PHE A 223 -14.94 -3.37 8.66
N ASP A 224 -15.13 -4.46 7.90
CA ASP A 224 -16.36 -4.75 7.17
C ASP A 224 -16.47 -6.27 6.98
N ASP A 225 -17.69 -6.83 7.13
CA ASP A 225 -17.90 -8.28 7.04
C ASP A 225 -17.60 -8.86 5.64
N ASP A 226 -17.52 -8.03 4.61
CA ASP A 226 -17.14 -8.48 3.28
C ASP A 226 -15.65 -8.88 3.19
N TYR A 227 -14.81 -8.47 4.16
CA TYR A 227 -13.40 -8.92 4.27
C TYR A 227 -13.22 -10.16 5.16
N ARG A 228 -14.28 -10.77 5.69
CA ARG A 228 -14.18 -11.88 6.66
C ARG A 228 -13.47 -13.11 6.13
N LEU A 229 -13.57 -13.38 4.83
CA LEU A 229 -12.93 -14.52 4.16
C LEU A 229 -11.72 -14.13 3.35
N ASN A 230 -11.59 -12.86 3.02
CA ASN A 230 -10.51 -12.31 2.20
C ASN A 230 -10.02 -11.01 2.83
N PRO A 231 -9.23 -11.10 3.92
CA PRO A 231 -8.66 -9.94 4.57
C PRO A 231 -7.68 -9.24 3.64
N LEU A 232 -7.55 -7.92 3.76
CA LEU A 232 -6.50 -7.18 3.09
C LEU A 232 -5.41 -6.83 4.09
N VAL A 233 -4.17 -7.10 3.69
CA VAL A 233 -2.97 -6.82 4.48
C VAL A 233 -2.01 -6.04 3.60
N PHE A 234 -1.94 -4.74 3.83
CA PHE A 234 -1.00 -3.86 3.16
C PHE A 234 0.19 -3.62 4.10
N CYS A 235 1.38 -3.91 3.62
CA CYS A 235 2.63 -3.61 4.32
C CYS A 235 3.42 -2.58 3.51
N GLY A 236 3.91 -1.54 4.17
CA GLY A 236 4.68 -0.48 3.54
C GLY A 236 6.00 -0.23 4.26
N THR A 237 7.03 0.13 3.50
CA THR A 237 8.35 0.49 4.05
C THR A 237 8.92 1.70 3.32
N VAL A 238 9.46 2.63 4.10
CA VAL A 238 10.27 3.74 3.59
C VAL A 238 11.73 3.45 3.87
N GLY A 239 12.57 3.63 2.86
CA GLY A 239 14.02 3.53 2.97
C GLY A 239 14.73 4.81 2.58
N LEU A 240 15.93 4.98 3.13
CA LEU A 240 16.83 6.10 2.83
C LEU A 240 18.08 5.60 2.09
N LEU A 241 18.44 6.25 1.00
CA LEU A 241 19.65 5.95 0.26
C LEU A 241 20.37 7.21 -0.22
N PRO A 242 21.71 7.18 -0.40
CA PRO A 242 22.40 8.28 -1.03
C PRO A 242 21.96 8.45 -2.49
N GLN A 243 21.80 9.67 -2.99
CA GLN A 243 21.36 9.90 -4.37
C GLN A 243 22.24 9.23 -5.43
N TRP A 244 23.55 9.07 -5.17
CA TRP A 244 24.45 8.35 -6.07
C TRP A 244 24.12 6.84 -6.19
N ALA A 245 23.40 6.27 -5.23
CA ALA A 245 23.01 4.86 -5.19
C ALA A 245 21.64 4.60 -5.85
N VAL A 246 20.93 5.59 -6.34
CA VAL A 246 19.62 5.42 -6.98
C VAL A 246 19.72 4.63 -8.29
N LYS A 247 20.78 4.89 -9.07
CA LYS A 247 20.96 4.21 -10.36
C LYS A 247 21.73 2.91 -10.20
N LYS A 248 21.20 1.84 -10.80
CA LYS A 248 21.84 0.53 -10.88
C LYS A 248 22.04 0.10 -12.33
N GLU A 249 23.08 -0.66 -12.61
CA GLU A 249 23.43 -1.11 -13.97
C GLU A 249 24.07 -2.49 -13.92
N VAL A 250 23.53 -3.46 -14.65
CA VAL A 250 24.14 -4.77 -14.86
C VAL A 250 25.07 -4.70 -16.08
N LYS A 251 26.27 -5.28 -15.99
CA LYS A 251 27.19 -5.38 -17.13
C LYS A 251 27.48 -6.84 -17.47
N PRO A 252 27.50 -7.19 -18.75
CA PRO A 252 27.98 -8.51 -19.17
C PRO A 252 29.36 -8.81 -18.57
N GLY A 253 29.53 -10.01 -18.01
CA GLY A 253 30.72 -10.44 -17.28
C GLY A 253 30.66 -10.14 -15.76
N ASP A 254 29.63 -9.46 -15.27
CA ASP A 254 29.36 -9.43 -13.83
C ASP A 254 28.87 -10.81 -13.36
N LEU A 255 29.32 -11.23 -12.19
CA LEU A 255 28.91 -12.47 -11.56
C LEU A 255 27.49 -12.32 -11.00
N ILE A 256 26.70 -13.36 -11.11
CA ILE A 256 25.40 -13.49 -10.44
C ILE A 256 25.67 -14.08 -9.05
N VAL A 257 25.53 -13.28 -8.01
CA VAL A 257 25.74 -13.69 -6.64
C VAL A 257 24.42 -13.76 -5.89
N ALA A 258 24.03 -14.95 -5.46
CA ALA A 258 22.94 -15.14 -4.52
C ALA A 258 23.45 -14.90 -3.09
N ALA A 259 22.71 -14.17 -2.27
CA ALA A 259 23.04 -13.88 -0.90
C ALA A 259 21.84 -14.03 0.02
N GLY A 260 22.03 -14.53 1.23
CA GLY A 260 20.99 -14.64 2.25
C GLY A 260 20.56 -16.06 2.56
N GLY A 261 19.25 -16.28 2.62
CA GLY A 261 18.65 -17.57 2.96
C GLY A 261 18.88 -18.66 1.92
N ARG A 262 18.76 -19.91 2.35
CA ARG A 262 18.87 -21.08 1.44
C ARG A 262 17.52 -21.37 0.78
N THR A 263 17.57 -21.96 -0.40
CA THR A 263 16.39 -22.36 -1.20
C THR A 263 15.77 -23.66 -0.68
N GLY A 264 14.46 -23.66 -0.49
CA GLY A 264 13.64 -24.83 -0.13
C GLY A 264 12.39 -24.93 -1.00
N ARG A 265 11.40 -25.75 -0.58
CA ARG A 265 10.09 -25.89 -1.26
C ARG A 265 9.06 -24.86 -0.81
N ASP A 266 9.42 -23.95 0.07
CA ASP A 266 8.54 -22.89 0.56
C ASP A 266 8.24 -21.88 -0.54
N GLY A 267 6.95 -21.49 -0.69
CA GLY A 267 6.47 -20.50 -1.64
C GLY A 267 6.45 -20.96 -3.11
N LEU A 268 6.50 -22.24 -3.40
CA LEU A 268 6.28 -22.71 -4.77
C LEU A 268 4.87 -22.34 -5.24
N HIS A 269 4.75 -21.65 -6.38
CA HIS A 269 3.52 -21.10 -6.93
C HIS A 269 2.83 -20.02 -6.04
N GLY A 270 3.52 -19.45 -5.06
CA GLY A 270 2.94 -18.48 -4.13
C GLY A 270 2.37 -17.26 -4.82
N ALA A 271 3.09 -16.67 -5.76
CA ALA A 271 2.62 -15.52 -6.52
C ALA A 271 1.45 -15.84 -7.45
N THR A 272 1.45 -17.01 -8.08
CA THR A 272 0.34 -17.51 -8.90
C THR A 272 -0.92 -17.69 -8.04
N PHE A 273 -0.77 -18.27 -6.86
CA PHE A 273 -1.84 -18.45 -5.89
C PHE A 273 -2.39 -17.10 -5.38
N SER A 274 -1.54 -16.12 -5.15
CA SER A 274 -1.94 -14.78 -4.69
C SER A 274 -2.82 -14.02 -5.70
N SER A 275 -2.88 -14.48 -6.96
CA SER A 275 -3.71 -13.92 -8.04
C SER A 275 -4.79 -14.90 -8.52
N ALA A 276 -5.21 -15.85 -7.69
CA ALA A 276 -6.28 -16.80 -7.96
C ALA A 276 -7.43 -16.65 -6.94
N VAL A 277 -8.62 -17.14 -7.27
CA VAL A 277 -9.75 -17.16 -6.33
C VAL A 277 -9.45 -18.12 -5.17
N LEU A 278 -9.64 -17.68 -3.93
CA LEU A 278 -9.46 -18.52 -2.74
C LEU A 278 -10.43 -19.70 -2.75
N GLY A 279 -9.89 -20.92 -2.68
CA GLY A 279 -10.62 -22.18 -2.58
C GLY A 279 -10.19 -22.99 -1.35
N ALA A 280 -11.01 -23.99 -0.99
CA ALA A 280 -10.73 -24.89 0.15
C ALA A 280 -9.45 -25.76 -0.08
N ASP A 281 -9.03 -25.94 -1.31
CA ASP A 281 -7.90 -26.80 -1.71
C ASP A 281 -6.56 -26.03 -1.84
N ALA A 282 -6.48 -24.82 -1.29
CA ALA A 282 -5.27 -24.01 -1.37
C ALA A 282 -4.11 -24.68 -0.61
N PRO A 283 -2.95 -24.95 -1.25
CA PRO A 283 -1.86 -25.66 -0.61
C PRO A 283 -1.18 -24.76 0.44
N SER A 284 -1.04 -25.27 1.66
CA SER A 284 -0.33 -24.56 2.74
C SER A 284 1.15 -24.28 2.40
N SER A 285 1.75 -25.07 1.49
CA SER A 285 3.10 -24.85 0.96
C SER A 285 3.26 -23.61 0.10
N ALA A 286 2.16 -23.01 -0.38
CA ALA A 286 2.19 -21.73 -1.10
C ALA A 286 2.49 -20.54 -0.17
N VAL A 287 2.31 -20.68 1.15
CA VAL A 287 2.66 -19.64 2.10
C VAL A 287 4.14 -19.69 2.42
N GLN A 288 4.83 -18.61 2.15
CA GLN A 288 6.26 -18.46 2.45
C GLN A 288 6.48 -18.34 3.97
N ILE A 289 7.67 -18.72 4.43
CA ILE A 289 8.07 -18.64 5.84
C ILE A 289 9.18 -17.59 5.96
N GLY A 290 8.90 -16.48 6.61
CA GLY A 290 9.85 -15.40 6.81
C GLY A 290 10.71 -15.56 8.07
N HIS A 291 11.99 -15.19 7.98
CA HIS A 291 12.97 -15.20 9.07
C HIS A 291 13.68 -13.85 9.21
N ALA A 292 13.09 -12.93 9.96
CA ALA A 292 13.59 -11.56 10.15
C ALA A 292 15.08 -11.46 10.50
N ILE A 293 15.63 -12.40 11.28
CA ILE A 293 17.06 -12.38 11.64
C ILE A 293 17.99 -12.62 10.45
N ILE A 294 17.57 -13.43 9.49
CA ILE A 294 18.35 -13.65 8.26
C ILE A 294 18.30 -12.38 7.42
N GLU A 295 17.12 -11.79 7.25
CA GLU A 295 16.97 -10.53 6.50
C GLU A 295 17.75 -9.38 7.14
N LYS A 296 17.74 -9.29 8.47
CA LYS A 296 18.57 -8.29 9.20
C LYS A 296 20.05 -8.42 8.89
N ARG A 297 20.59 -9.64 8.85
CA ARG A 297 21.98 -9.89 8.46
C ARG A 297 22.25 -9.49 7.01
N VAL A 298 21.33 -9.83 6.10
CA VAL A 298 21.41 -9.42 4.68
C VAL A 298 21.43 -7.92 4.57
N LEU A 299 20.51 -7.22 5.28
CA LEU A 299 20.43 -5.77 5.32
C LEU A 299 21.78 -5.14 5.74
N ASP A 300 22.35 -5.58 6.86
CA ASP A 300 23.59 -5.00 7.39
C ASP A 300 24.78 -5.24 6.44
N ALA A 301 24.88 -6.45 5.89
CA ALA A 301 25.91 -6.80 4.91
C ALA A 301 25.76 -6.00 3.61
N LEU A 302 24.53 -5.92 3.08
CA LEU A 302 24.23 -5.23 1.82
C LEU A 302 24.56 -3.75 1.87
N LEU A 303 24.15 -3.05 2.95
CA LEU A 303 24.44 -1.62 3.11
C LEU A 303 25.93 -1.33 3.21
N ARG A 304 26.68 -2.17 3.96
CA ARG A 304 28.16 -2.06 4.03
C ARG A 304 28.83 -2.33 2.68
N ALA A 305 28.35 -3.31 1.94
CA ALA A 305 28.85 -3.63 0.60
C ALA A 305 28.54 -2.51 -0.41
N ARG A 306 27.32 -1.92 -0.32
CA ARG A 306 26.90 -0.73 -1.10
C ARG A 306 27.88 0.44 -0.88
N ASP A 307 28.12 0.80 0.37
CA ASP A 307 28.94 1.96 0.71
C ASP A 307 30.39 1.79 0.25
N ARG A 308 30.87 0.53 0.14
CA ARG A 308 32.15 0.15 -0.45
C ARG A 308 32.11 -0.04 -1.97
N ARG A 309 30.91 0.12 -2.61
CA ARG A 309 30.70 -0.03 -4.06
C ARG A 309 31.16 -1.39 -4.60
N LEU A 310 30.84 -2.47 -3.88
CA LEU A 310 31.30 -3.81 -4.23
C LEU A 310 30.46 -4.49 -5.31
N TYR A 311 29.23 -4.03 -5.55
CA TYR A 311 28.34 -4.53 -6.58
C TYR A 311 27.74 -3.37 -7.41
N ARG A 312 27.10 -3.69 -8.55
CA ARG A 312 26.55 -2.73 -9.50
C ARG A 312 25.04 -2.72 -9.55
N SER A 313 24.40 -3.81 -9.16
CA SER A 313 22.96 -3.95 -9.13
C SER A 313 22.57 -4.96 -8.08
N VAL A 314 21.35 -4.84 -7.58
CA VAL A 314 20.74 -5.76 -6.62
C VAL A 314 19.25 -5.78 -6.85
N THR A 315 18.63 -6.95 -6.65
CA THR A 315 17.18 -7.12 -6.52
C THR A 315 16.89 -8.24 -5.53
N ASP A 316 15.69 -8.29 -4.99
CA ASP A 316 15.25 -9.39 -4.13
C ASP A 316 14.80 -10.62 -4.93
N CYS A 317 14.71 -11.75 -4.27
CA CYS A 317 14.06 -12.95 -4.77
C CYS A 317 12.64 -13.01 -4.17
N GLY A 318 11.74 -12.18 -4.68
CA GLY A 318 10.33 -12.22 -4.34
C GLY A 318 9.57 -13.30 -5.11
N ALA A 319 8.46 -12.94 -5.72
CA ALA A 319 7.66 -13.79 -6.58
C ALA A 319 8.49 -14.48 -7.68
N GLY A 320 8.43 -15.80 -7.77
CA GLY A 320 9.19 -16.58 -8.75
C GLY A 320 10.68 -16.72 -8.46
N GLY A 321 11.15 -16.31 -7.31
CA GLY A 321 12.49 -16.57 -6.80
C GLY A 321 13.62 -16.14 -7.73
N PHE A 322 14.58 -17.04 -8.00
CA PHE A 322 15.70 -16.75 -8.90
C PHE A 322 15.25 -16.46 -10.34
N SER A 323 14.15 -17.06 -10.80
CA SER A 323 13.61 -16.84 -12.14
C SER A 323 13.28 -15.38 -12.39
N SER A 324 12.57 -14.76 -11.50
CA SER A 324 12.23 -13.31 -11.59
C SER A 324 13.44 -12.43 -11.34
N ALA A 325 14.20 -12.68 -10.26
CA ALA A 325 15.34 -11.84 -9.88
C ALA A 325 16.43 -11.78 -10.96
N VAL A 326 16.84 -12.95 -11.49
CA VAL A 326 17.84 -13.02 -12.56
C VAL A 326 17.24 -12.54 -13.88
N GLY A 327 15.98 -12.94 -14.19
CA GLY A 327 15.30 -12.57 -15.42
C GLY A 327 15.16 -11.05 -15.58
N GLU A 328 14.82 -10.34 -14.52
CA GLU A 328 14.73 -8.88 -14.51
C GLU A 328 16.08 -8.20 -14.69
N LEU A 329 17.08 -8.61 -13.91
CA LEU A 329 18.43 -8.06 -14.02
C LEU A 329 19.06 -8.34 -15.39
N ALA A 330 18.78 -9.50 -16.00
CA ALA A 330 19.29 -9.91 -17.29
C ALA A 330 18.51 -9.40 -18.51
N ALA A 331 17.38 -8.72 -18.30
CA ALA A 331 16.43 -8.36 -19.37
C ALA A 331 17.06 -7.64 -20.58
N ARG A 332 18.15 -6.91 -20.39
CA ARG A 332 18.87 -6.17 -21.45
C ARG A 332 20.12 -6.85 -21.95
N CYS A 333 20.56 -7.98 -21.36
CA CYS A 333 21.85 -8.58 -21.71
C CYS A 333 21.78 -10.10 -21.87
N GLY A 334 21.16 -10.83 -20.95
CA GLY A 334 21.12 -12.28 -20.84
C GLY A 334 21.89 -12.77 -19.62
N ALA A 335 21.66 -14.04 -19.26
CA ALA A 335 22.30 -14.67 -18.11
C ALA A 335 22.58 -16.14 -18.37
N ARG A 336 23.64 -16.68 -17.71
CA ARG A 336 23.90 -18.10 -17.59
C ARG A 336 23.98 -18.47 -16.11
N VAL A 337 23.11 -19.36 -15.66
CA VAL A 337 22.97 -19.78 -14.27
C VAL A 337 23.33 -21.25 -14.12
N ARG A 338 23.90 -21.65 -12.99
CA ARG A 338 24.18 -23.04 -12.58
C ARG A 338 23.47 -23.30 -11.26
N LEU A 339 22.41 -24.11 -11.29
CA LEU A 339 21.55 -24.35 -10.13
C LEU A 339 22.24 -25.15 -9.01
N GLU A 340 23.16 -26.03 -9.37
CA GLU A 340 23.95 -26.79 -8.40
C GLU A 340 24.82 -25.93 -7.50
N ALA A 341 25.05 -24.68 -7.86
CA ALA A 341 25.78 -23.70 -7.04
C ALA A 341 24.87 -22.95 -6.03
N ALA A 342 23.57 -23.07 -6.16
CA ALA A 342 22.64 -22.40 -5.24
C ALA A 342 22.65 -23.07 -3.86
N PRO A 343 22.69 -22.30 -2.75
CA PRO A 343 22.55 -22.88 -1.42
C PRO A 343 21.16 -23.44 -1.19
N LEU A 344 21.08 -24.71 -0.77
CA LEU A 344 19.81 -25.44 -0.61
C LEU A 344 19.54 -25.77 0.86
N LYS A 345 18.25 -25.76 1.26
CA LYS A 345 17.76 -26.26 2.56
C LYS A 345 17.71 -27.79 2.58
N VAL A 346 17.37 -28.40 1.42
CA VAL A 346 17.24 -29.85 1.21
C VAL A 346 17.87 -30.21 -0.13
N SER A 347 18.43 -31.41 -0.24
CA SER A 347 19.23 -31.85 -1.39
C SER A 347 18.44 -32.47 -2.53
N ASP A 348 17.14 -32.74 -2.33
CA ASP A 348 16.26 -33.46 -3.25
C ASP A 348 15.32 -32.55 -4.06
N LEU A 349 15.71 -31.28 -4.20
CA LEU A 349 14.95 -30.31 -4.99
C LEU A 349 15.16 -30.59 -6.50
N GLU A 350 14.06 -30.54 -7.24
CA GLU A 350 14.09 -30.54 -8.70
C GLU A 350 14.59 -29.20 -9.25
N SER A 351 15.06 -29.17 -10.49
CA SER A 351 15.63 -27.97 -11.10
C SER A 351 14.63 -26.79 -11.14
N TRP A 352 13.38 -27.06 -11.48
CA TRP A 352 12.34 -26.03 -11.47
C TRP A 352 12.01 -25.54 -10.05
N GLU A 353 12.05 -26.43 -9.03
CA GLU A 353 11.84 -26.05 -7.64
C GLU A 353 12.97 -25.10 -7.15
N ILE A 354 14.23 -25.39 -7.47
CA ILE A 354 15.37 -24.54 -7.13
C ILE A 354 15.23 -23.16 -7.79
N TRP A 355 14.78 -23.16 -9.05
CA TRP A 355 14.72 -21.97 -9.88
C TRP A 355 13.57 -21.02 -9.52
N LEU A 356 12.40 -21.55 -9.20
CA LEU A 356 11.18 -20.78 -8.97
C LEU A 356 10.78 -20.67 -7.49
N SER A 357 11.41 -21.39 -6.57
CA SER A 357 11.11 -21.29 -5.15
C SER A 357 11.13 -19.83 -4.68
N GLU A 358 10.12 -19.43 -3.94
CA GLU A 358 10.00 -18.12 -3.32
C GLU A 358 10.50 -18.12 -1.85
N SER A 359 11.46 -19.03 -1.52
CA SER A 359 12.13 -19.00 -0.22
C SER A 359 12.63 -17.60 0.09
N GLN A 360 12.32 -17.12 1.25
CA GLN A 360 12.46 -15.71 1.63
C GLN A 360 13.91 -15.34 1.97
N GLU A 361 14.16 -14.04 2.19
CA GLU A 361 15.42 -13.44 2.64
C GLU A 361 16.60 -13.69 1.69
N ARG A 362 16.32 -13.76 0.37
CA ARG A 362 17.35 -13.93 -0.65
C ARG A 362 17.42 -12.70 -1.54
N MET A 363 18.64 -12.32 -1.89
CA MET A 363 18.94 -11.23 -2.82
C MET A 363 19.84 -11.75 -3.94
N VAL A 364 19.70 -11.18 -5.12
CA VAL A 364 20.60 -11.40 -6.27
C VAL A 364 21.37 -10.13 -6.56
N LEU A 365 22.71 -10.24 -6.64
CA LEU A 365 23.61 -9.12 -6.90
C LEU A 365 24.38 -9.34 -8.22
N ALA A 366 24.58 -8.24 -8.96
CA ALA A 366 25.52 -8.20 -10.10
C ALA A 366 26.87 -7.70 -9.59
N VAL A 367 27.87 -8.58 -9.55
CA VAL A 367 29.15 -8.33 -8.88
C VAL A 367 30.31 -8.40 -9.86
N PRO A 368 31.12 -7.34 -10.03
CA PRO A 368 32.36 -7.44 -10.78
C PRO A 368 33.30 -8.50 -10.17
N ALA A 369 33.84 -9.41 -10.99
CA ALA A 369 34.67 -10.52 -10.50
C ALA A 369 35.81 -10.09 -9.56
N LYS A 370 36.42 -8.91 -9.82
CA LYS A 370 37.48 -8.34 -8.98
C LYS A 370 37.04 -7.98 -7.55
N ASN A 371 35.72 -7.78 -7.33
CA ASN A 371 35.17 -7.38 -6.06
C ASN A 371 34.64 -8.56 -5.24
N LEU A 372 34.55 -9.77 -5.83
CA LEU A 372 33.91 -10.93 -5.20
C LEU A 372 34.45 -11.23 -3.80
N LYS A 373 35.77 -11.39 -3.66
CA LYS A 373 36.39 -11.72 -2.35
C LYS A 373 36.08 -10.67 -1.27
N ALA A 374 36.06 -9.40 -1.65
CA ALA A 374 35.72 -8.33 -0.73
C ALA A 374 34.26 -8.33 -0.33
N LEU A 375 33.37 -8.67 -1.26
CA LEU A 375 31.94 -8.85 -1.01
C LEU A 375 31.69 -10.03 -0.05
N GLU A 376 32.24 -11.20 -0.37
CA GLU A 376 32.12 -12.40 0.47
C GLU A 376 32.61 -12.16 1.91
N ALA A 377 33.71 -11.43 2.08
CA ALA A 377 34.22 -11.07 3.40
C ALA A 377 33.24 -10.17 4.19
N VAL A 378 32.55 -9.23 3.53
CA VAL A 378 31.53 -8.38 4.17
C VAL A 378 30.32 -9.21 4.62
N PHE A 379 29.81 -10.07 3.73
CA PHE A 379 28.64 -10.92 4.05
C PHE A 379 28.97 -11.97 5.13
N ALA A 380 30.15 -12.59 5.04
CA ALA A 380 30.62 -13.54 6.05
C ALA A 380 30.76 -12.91 7.44
N ALA A 381 31.18 -11.62 7.52
CA ALA A 381 31.28 -10.91 8.80
C ALA A 381 29.93 -10.73 9.50
N GLU A 382 28.84 -10.71 8.75
CA GLU A 382 27.45 -10.69 9.27
C GLU A 382 26.86 -12.11 9.41
N GLY A 383 27.63 -13.16 9.14
CA GLY A 383 27.15 -14.54 9.14
C GLY A 383 26.12 -14.81 8.04
N CYS A 384 26.23 -14.11 6.93
CA CYS A 384 25.34 -14.24 5.77
C CYS A 384 26.05 -15.05 4.67
N GLU A 385 25.36 -16.07 4.15
CA GLU A 385 25.87 -16.93 3.09
C GLU A 385 25.80 -16.22 1.73
N THR A 386 26.83 -16.45 0.88
CA THR A 386 26.86 -15.99 -0.52
C THR A 386 27.31 -17.10 -1.43
N ALA A 387 26.77 -17.16 -2.65
CA ALA A 387 27.16 -18.13 -3.66
C ALA A 387 27.16 -17.50 -5.05
N VAL A 388 28.20 -17.77 -5.85
CA VAL A 388 28.23 -17.41 -7.27
C VAL A 388 27.42 -18.48 -8.03
N ILE A 389 26.20 -18.09 -8.46
CA ILE A 389 25.30 -18.99 -9.18
C ILE A 389 25.38 -18.82 -10.71
N GLY A 390 26.18 -17.90 -11.22
CA GLY A 390 26.29 -17.67 -12.66
C GLY A 390 26.95 -16.36 -13.05
N GLU A 391 26.70 -15.96 -14.28
CA GLU A 391 27.21 -14.71 -14.85
C GLU A 391 26.22 -14.06 -15.81
N PHE A 392 26.23 -12.74 -15.91
CA PHE A 392 25.49 -11.99 -16.92
C PHE A 392 26.23 -12.04 -18.26
N THR A 393 25.50 -12.29 -19.34
CA THR A 393 26.07 -12.52 -20.69
C THR A 393 25.69 -11.42 -21.66
N ARG A 394 26.09 -11.57 -22.93
CA ARG A 394 25.65 -10.72 -24.06
C ARG A 394 24.74 -11.46 -25.02
N THR A 395 24.29 -12.66 -24.66
CA THR A 395 23.59 -13.55 -25.58
C THR A 395 22.15 -13.15 -25.87
N GLY A 396 21.55 -12.32 -24.97
CA GLY A 396 20.11 -12.02 -25.01
C GLY A 396 19.26 -13.24 -24.62
N ARG A 397 19.87 -14.26 -24.02
CA ARG A 397 19.20 -15.49 -23.60
C ARG A 397 19.31 -15.71 -22.10
N LEU A 398 18.33 -16.36 -21.56
CA LEU A 398 18.31 -16.90 -20.21
C LEU A 398 18.66 -18.39 -20.30
N GLU A 399 19.89 -18.72 -19.96
CA GLU A 399 20.41 -20.10 -19.96
C GLU A 399 20.54 -20.56 -18.50
N VAL A 400 19.79 -21.60 -18.11
CA VAL A 400 19.88 -22.20 -16.77
C VAL A 400 20.32 -23.64 -16.91
N LEU A 401 21.39 -23.98 -16.24
CA LEU A 401 21.98 -25.33 -16.22
C LEU A 401 21.74 -25.96 -14.86
N HIS A 402 21.46 -27.24 -14.84
CA HIS A 402 21.50 -28.07 -13.63
C HIS A 402 22.43 -29.26 -13.92
N HIS A 403 23.60 -29.27 -13.26
CA HIS A 403 24.76 -30.04 -13.62
C HIS A 403 25.17 -29.77 -15.09
N ALA A 404 25.19 -30.75 -15.96
CA ALA A 404 25.55 -30.56 -17.38
C ALA A 404 24.34 -30.28 -18.29
N ASN A 405 23.10 -30.34 -17.78
CA ASN A 405 21.89 -30.26 -18.58
C ASN A 405 21.33 -28.85 -18.61
N ALA A 406 21.00 -28.33 -19.80
CA ALA A 406 20.25 -27.09 -19.92
C ALA A 406 18.77 -27.34 -19.53
N VAL A 407 18.31 -26.75 -18.48
CA VAL A 407 16.93 -26.87 -17.98
C VAL A 407 16.06 -25.66 -18.37
N VAL A 408 16.68 -24.51 -18.70
CA VAL A 408 16.01 -23.35 -19.31
C VAL A 408 16.93 -22.79 -20.40
N ASP A 409 16.37 -22.56 -21.59
CA ASP A 409 17.02 -21.85 -22.67
C ASP A 409 15.99 -21.00 -23.43
N LEU A 410 15.75 -19.79 -22.93
CA LEU A 410 14.72 -18.87 -23.40
C LEU A 410 15.32 -17.57 -23.96
N ASP A 411 14.70 -17.06 -25.01
CA ASP A 411 14.98 -15.73 -25.52
C ASP A 411 14.39 -14.67 -24.58
N MET A 412 15.21 -13.70 -24.13
CA MET A 412 14.79 -12.64 -23.19
C MET A 412 13.68 -11.76 -23.77
N LYS A 413 13.68 -11.55 -25.09
CA LYS A 413 12.64 -10.76 -25.75
C LYS A 413 11.31 -11.52 -25.78
N PHE A 414 11.34 -12.84 -26.00
CA PHE A 414 10.13 -13.66 -25.90
C PHE A 414 9.61 -13.66 -24.46
N LEU A 415 10.45 -13.91 -23.48
CA LEU A 415 10.07 -13.97 -22.09
C LEU A 415 9.39 -12.68 -21.60
N HIS A 416 9.96 -11.51 -21.94
CA HIS A 416 9.44 -10.23 -21.45
C HIS A 416 8.40 -9.57 -22.35
N LYS A 417 8.36 -9.86 -23.65
CA LYS A 417 7.49 -9.18 -24.64
C LYS A 417 6.60 -10.13 -25.45
N GLY A 418 6.68 -11.46 -25.21
CA GLY A 418 5.88 -12.47 -25.90
C GLY A 418 4.44 -12.61 -25.41
N LEU A 419 4.10 -12.02 -24.26
CA LEU A 419 2.77 -12.08 -23.68
C LEU A 419 1.72 -11.49 -24.65
N PRO A 420 0.69 -12.26 -25.06
CA PRO A 420 -0.40 -11.74 -25.89
C PRO A 420 -1.28 -10.76 -25.10
N ARG A 421 -1.73 -9.70 -25.77
CA ARG A 421 -2.66 -8.75 -25.19
C ARG A 421 -4.09 -9.11 -25.59
N ILE A 422 -4.93 -9.32 -24.60
CA ILE A 422 -6.33 -9.72 -24.78
C ILE A 422 -7.22 -8.53 -24.46
N GLU A 423 -8.08 -8.12 -25.39
CA GLU A 423 -9.10 -7.09 -25.12
C GLU A 423 -10.15 -7.61 -24.13
N ARG A 424 -10.48 -6.79 -23.13
CA ARG A 424 -11.48 -7.11 -22.11
C ARG A 424 -12.63 -6.12 -22.18
N GLU A 425 -13.82 -6.56 -21.74
CA GLU A 425 -14.98 -5.69 -21.64
C GLU A 425 -15.14 -5.15 -20.22
N ALA A 426 -15.41 -3.85 -20.10
CA ALA A 426 -15.69 -3.18 -18.85
C ALA A 426 -16.94 -2.31 -18.98
N VAL A 427 -17.79 -2.37 -17.96
CA VAL A 427 -19.07 -1.64 -17.95
C VAL A 427 -19.23 -0.89 -16.64
N TRP A 428 -19.47 0.40 -16.72
CA TRP A 428 -19.86 1.20 -15.58
C TRP A 428 -21.25 1.80 -15.79
N ASN A 429 -22.12 1.58 -14.82
CA ASN A 429 -23.40 2.24 -14.73
C ASN A 429 -23.48 2.92 -13.37
N ALA A 430 -23.53 4.24 -13.37
CA ALA A 430 -23.68 4.97 -12.12
C ALA A 430 -24.93 4.47 -11.36
N PRO A 431 -24.82 4.18 -10.08
CA PRO A 431 -25.98 3.89 -9.27
C PRO A 431 -26.98 5.07 -9.38
N SER A 432 -28.27 4.78 -9.42
CA SER A 432 -29.26 5.84 -9.39
C SER A 432 -29.10 6.63 -8.10
N ALA A 433 -28.90 7.95 -8.21
CA ALA A 433 -28.90 8.83 -7.06
C ALA A 433 -30.25 8.71 -6.35
N THR A 434 -30.28 7.99 -5.25
CA THR A 434 -31.49 7.83 -4.44
C THR A 434 -31.40 8.79 -3.26
N LYS A 435 -32.56 9.40 -2.92
CA LYS A 435 -32.63 10.14 -1.65
C LYS A 435 -32.34 9.17 -0.50
N PRO A 436 -31.67 9.63 0.55
CA PRO A 436 -31.47 8.80 1.73
C PRO A 436 -32.79 8.23 2.23
N SER A 437 -32.83 6.93 2.48
CA SER A 437 -34.05 6.23 2.87
C SER A 437 -33.75 5.13 3.88
N GLY A 438 -34.76 4.75 4.66
CA GLY A 438 -34.64 3.75 5.72
C GLY A 438 -34.10 4.32 7.03
N GLY A 439 -33.94 3.44 8.00
CA GLY A 439 -33.39 3.76 9.30
C GLY A 439 -34.31 4.59 10.21
N ALA A 440 -33.82 4.88 11.40
CA ALA A 440 -34.51 5.71 12.39
C ALA A 440 -33.58 6.81 12.89
N ASP A 441 -34.13 7.99 13.14
CA ASP A 441 -33.38 9.08 13.73
C ASP A 441 -32.92 8.74 15.15
N LYS A 442 -31.73 9.20 15.51
CA LYS A 442 -31.15 9.08 16.84
C LYS A 442 -30.93 10.45 17.45
N LYS A 443 -30.95 10.53 18.77
CA LYS A 443 -30.47 11.74 19.46
C LYS A 443 -29.00 11.96 19.12
N LEU A 444 -28.59 13.22 18.92
CA LEU A 444 -27.21 13.59 18.59
C LEU A 444 -26.19 13.03 19.57
N SER A 445 -26.48 13.09 20.88
CA SER A 445 -25.66 12.49 21.93
C SER A 445 -25.44 10.99 21.75
N GLN A 446 -26.51 10.24 21.43
CA GLN A 446 -26.41 8.80 21.18
C GLN A 446 -25.63 8.53 19.89
N ALA A 447 -25.89 9.28 18.83
CA ALA A 447 -25.19 9.11 17.56
C ALA A 447 -23.67 9.38 17.72
N LEU A 448 -23.28 10.39 18.50
CA LEU A 448 -21.88 10.68 18.78
C LEU A 448 -21.22 9.55 19.57
N LYS A 449 -21.85 9.04 20.62
CA LYS A 449 -21.31 7.93 21.43
C LYS A 449 -21.14 6.65 20.58
N GLU A 450 -22.11 6.37 19.72
CA GLU A 450 -22.01 5.23 18.78
C GLU A 450 -20.94 5.45 17.71
N ALA A 451 -20.79 6.68 17.18
CA ALA A 451 -19.77 7.00 16.19
C ALA A 451 -18.35 6.86 16.77
N VAL A 452 -18.11 7.46 17.93
CA VAL A 452 -16.81 7.37 18.63
C VAL A 452 -16.47 5.93 19.02
N GLY A 453 -17.48 5.15 19.46
CA GLY A 453 -17.30 3.71 19.77
C GLY A 453 -17.35 2.79 18.57
N HIS A 454 -17.56 3.27 17.34
CA HIS A 454 -17.64 2.42 16.16
C HIS A 454 -16.29 1.78 15.82
N LEU A 455 -16.30 0.53 15.30
CA LEU A 455 -15.07 -0.22 14.98
C LEU A 455 -14.11 0.53 14.06
N ASN A 456 -14.61 1.34 13.12
CA ASN A 456 -13.74 2.10 12.20
C ASN A 456 -13.21 3.41 12.80
N VAL A 457 -13.67 3.82 13.99
CA VAL A 457 -13.24 5.02 14.70
C VAL A 457 -12.50 4.72 16.00
N CYS A 458 -12.93 3.70 16.74
CA CYS A 458 -12.42 3.38 18.07
C CYS A 458 -10.90 3.17 18.12
N SER A 459 -10.32 3.23 19.31
CA SER A 459 -8.88 3.12 19.55
C SER A 459 -8.23 1.90 18.90
N ARG A 460 -7.06 2.13 18.29
CA ARG A 460 -6.15 1.09 17.78
C ARG A 460 -5.01 0.79 18.76
N GLU A 461 -5.09 1.28 19.97
CA GLU A 461 -4.03 1.16 20.98
C GLU A 461 -3.60 -0.30 21.19
N TRP A 462 -4.55 -1.25 21.17
CA TRP A 462 -4.26 -2.69 21.29
C TRP A 462 -3.30 -3.21 20.20
N VAL A 463 -3.40 -2.68 18.98
CA VAL A 463 -2.49 -3.01 17.88
C VAL A 463 -1.18 -2.24 18.03
N ILE A 464 -1.26 -0.92 18.16
CA ILE A 464 -0.12 0.00 18.15
C ILE A 464 0.88 -0.32 19.26
N ARG A 465 0.42 -0.66 20.49
CA ARG A 465 1.30 -1.00 21.63
C ARG A 465 2.08 -2.30 21.44
N GLN A 466 1.79 -3.09 20.42
CA GLN A 466 2.55 -4.30 20.09
C GLN A 466 3.74 -4.00 19.16
N TYR A 467 3.72 -2.88 18.46
CA TYR A 467 4.74 -2.48 17.50
C TYR A 467 5.73 -1.52 18.13
N ASP A 468 7.02 -1.75 17.87
CA ASP A 468 8.04 -0.77 18.21
C ASP A 468 7.98 0.39 17.20
N HIS A 469 7.63 1.55 17.68
CA HIS A 469 7.55 2.77 16.87
C HIS A 469 8.61 3.80 17.26
N GLU A 470 9.55 3.46 18.13
CA GLU A 470 10.61 4.35 18.63
C GLU A 470 12.01 3.89 18.27
N VAL A 471 12.21 2.64 17.85
CA VAL A 471 13.50 2.10 17.43
C VAL A 471 14.12 2.98 16.33
N GLN A 472 15.44 3.07 16.29
CA GLN A 472 16.25 4.03 15.50
C GLN A 472 16.18 5.48 16.02
N GLY A 473 15.33 5.83 17.01
CA GLY A 473 15.29 7.13 17.67
C GLY A 473 14.81 8.31 16.82
N GLY A 474 14.21 8.05 15.64
CA GLY A 474 13.85 9.10 14.69
C GLY A 474 12.37 9.46 14.64
N THR A 475 11.49 8.80 15.41
CA THR A 475 10.05 9.06 15.35
C THR A 475 9.67 10.31 16.16
N VAL A 476 9.39 11.40 15.47
CA VAL A 476 9.04 12.70 16.07
C VAL A 476 7.55 12.76 16.40
N ILE A 477 6.67 12.46 15.44
CA ILE A 477 5.25 12.30 15.67
C ILE A 477 4.92 10.81 15.68
N LYS A 478 4.47 10.34 16.82
CA LYS A 478 4.16 8.92 17.11
C LYS A 478 2.73 8.59 16.73
N PRO A 479 2.39 7.30 16.55
CA PRO A 479 1.03 6.89 16.18
C PRO A 479 -0.01 7.15 17.28
N LEU A 480 0.42 7.22 18.55
CA LEU A 480 -0.43 7.65 19.65
C LEU A 480 0.01 9.01 20.15
N GLN A 481 -0.93 9.95 20.19
CA GLN A 481 -0.71 11.39 20.48
C GLN A 481 -1.45 11.83 21.74
N GLY A 482 -1.36 13.13 22.03
CA GLY A 482 -2.00 13.74 23.18
C GLY A 482 -1.19 13.66 24.47
N VAL A 483 -1.73 14.26 25.54
CA VAL A 483 -1.06 14.41 26.86
C VAL A 483 -0.64 13.08 27.48
N ARG A 484 -1.43 12.01 27.23
CA ARG A 484 -1.18 10.66 27.76
C ARG A 484 -0.61 9.70 26.73
N HIS A 485 -0.34 10.13 25.50
CA HIS A 485 0.07 9.25 24.40
C HIS A 485 -0.90 8.07 24.20
N ASP A 486 -2.19 8.35 24.17
CA ASP A 486 -3.26 7.36 24.04
C ASP A 486 -4.41 7.84 23.12
N GLY A 487 -4.27 8.99 22.47
CA GLY A 487 -5.17 9.52 21.44
C GLY A 487 -4.71 9.15 20.03
N PRO A 488 -5.57 9.33 19.01
CA PRO A 488 -5.22 9.03 17.62
C PRO A 488 -4.26 10.09 17.03
N GLY A 489 -3.89 9.92 15.75
CA GLY A 489 -3.07 10.87 15.01
C GLY A 489 -3.23 10.72 13.52
N ASP A 490 -3.02 11.84 12.79
CA ASP A 490 -3.23 11.92 11.35
C ASP A 490 -2.12 11.24 10.54
N ALA A 491 -0.87 11.43 10.95
CA ALA A 491 0.31 10.93 10.26
C ALA A 491 1.49 10.75 11.22
N CYS A 492 2.47 9.94 10.81
CA CYS A 492 3.74 9.88 11.50
C CYS A 492 4.76 10.86 10.89
N VAL A 493 5.73 11.30 11.69
CA VAL A 493 6.86 12.14 11.26
C VAL A 493 8.16 11.49 11.69
N ILE A 494 9.07 11.31 10.74
CA ILE A 494 10.39 10.71 10.97
C ILE A 494 11.48 11.74 10.69
N TRP A 495 12.39 11.89 11.65
CA TRP A 495 13.67 12.56 11.53
C TRP A 495 14.78 11.53 11.36
N PRO A 496 15.27 11.26 10.14
CA PRO A 496 16.15 10.12 9.87
C PRO A 496 17.62 10.41 10.20
N HIS A 497 17.91 11.14 11.29
CA HIS A 497 19.24 11.60 11.68
C HIS A 497 20.26 10.47 11.87
N THR A 498 19.84 9.32 12.43
CA THR A 498 20.71 8.15 12.60
C THR A 498 21.09 7.49 11.28
N ALA A 499 20.27 7.65 10.25
CA ALA A 499 20.54 7.12 8.92
C ALA A 499 21.34 8.09 8.05
N THR A 500 21.12 9.41 8.20
CA THR A 500 21.89 10.45 7.52
C THR A 500 23.24 10.71 8.16
N GLY A 501 23.37 10.44 9.46
CA GLY A 501 24.52 10.80 10.27
C GLY A 501 24.66 12.30 10.53
N ASP A 502 23.62 13.10 10.28
CA ASP A 502 23.62 14.56 10.41
C ASP A 502 22.61 14.98 11.50
N MET A 503 23.14 15.44 12.65
CA MET A 503 22.34 15.86 13.80
C MET A 503 21.93 17.33 13.75
N ASP A 504 22.48 18.09 12.81
CA ASP A 504 22.19 19.52 12.63
C ASP A 504 21.12 19.76 11.53
N ASP A 505 20.85 18.77 10.67
CA ASP A 505 19.77 18.81 9.69
C ASP A 505 18.48 18.25 10.30
N PHE A 506 17.55 19.14 10.61
CA PHE A 506 16.22 18.79 11.15
C PHE A 506 15.19 18.46 10.08
N SER A 507 15.58 18.31 8.83
CA SER A 507 14.67 17.86 7.77
C SER A 507 14.18 16.45 8.05
N GLY A 508 12.90 16.22 7.79
CA GLY A 508 12.27 14.92 7.96
C GLY A 508 11.27 14.62 6.85
N PHE A 509 10.55 13.54 7.05
CA PHE A 509 9.45 13.15 6.17
C PHE A 509 8.26 12.64 6.99
N SER A 510 7.10 12.66 6.38
CA SER A 510 5.84 12.15 6.93
C SER A 510 5.22 11.14 5.98
N VAL A 511 4.51 10.17 6.54
CA VAL A 511 3.70 9.20 5.79
C VAL A 511 2.29 9.20 6.36
N ALA A 512 1.32 9.17 5.45
CA ALA A 512 -0.10 9.05 5.77
C ALA A 512 -0.83 8.20 4.74
N HIS A 513 -2.06 7.84 5.06
CA HIS A 513 -2.91 6.99 4.21
C HIS A 513 -4.29 7.62 4.01
N GLY A 514 -4.98 7.20 2.94
CA GLY A 514 -6.38 7.46 2.71
C GLY A 514 -7.08 6.20 2.22
N LEU A 515 -8.19 5.84 2.83
CA LEU A 515 -8.92 4.60 2.58
C LEU A 515 -10.39 4.74 2.97
N ASN A 516 -11.30 4.66 2.00
CA ASN A 516 -12.73 4.56 2.29
C ASN A 516 -13.45 3.69 1.26
N PRO A 517 -13.54 2.36 1.45
CA PRO A 517 -14.20 1.46 0.51
C PRO A 517 -15.72 1.68 0.42
N GLU A 518 -16.36 2.30 1.42
CA GLU A 518 -17.79 2.60 1.38
C GLU A 518 -18.14 3.58 0.26
N TYR A 519 -17.30 4.58 0.02
CA TYR A 519 -17.54 5.51 -1.10
C TYR A 519 -17.46 4.78 -2.45
N GLY A 520 -16.60 3.74 -2.55
CA GLY A 520 -16.48 2.91 -3.75
C GLY A 520 -17.74 2.14 -4.13
N ARG A 521 -18.60 1.81 -3.15
CA ARG A 521 -19.91 1.18 -3.38
C ARG A 521 -20.87 2.13 -4.11
N PHE A 522 -20.67 3.43 -3.97
CA PHE A 522 -21.44 4.46 -4.67
C PHE A 522 -20.76 4.89 -5.96
N ASP A 523 -19.51 5.32 -5.89
CA ASP A 523 -18.74 5.78 -7.03
C ASP A 523 -17.24 5.66 -6.81
N PRO A 524 -16.56 4.68 -7.45
CA PRO A 524 -15.11 4.48 -7.32
C PRO A 524 -14.25 5.69 -7.73
N TYR A 525 -14.76 6.56 -8.62
CA TYR A 525 -14.06 7.80 -9.00
C TYR A 525 -13.95 8.76 -7.82
N TRP A 526 -15.06 9.02 -7.14
CA TRP A 526 -15.07 9.91 -5.97
C TRP A 526 -14.36 9.29 -4.77
N MET A 527 -14.44 7.96 -4.60
CA MET A 527 -13.61 7.26 -3.62
C MET A 527 -12.13 7.54 -3.85
N ALA A 528 -11.64 7.43 -5.08
CA ALA A 528 -10.23 7.65 -5.38
C ALA A 528 -9.78 9.08 -5.07
N LEU A 529 -10.60 10.09 -5.43
CA LEU A 529 -10.31 11.47 -5.08
C LEU A 529 -10.32 11.69 -3.56
N ALA A 530 -11.27 11.10 -2.84
CA ALA A 530 -11.37 11.22 -1.39
C ALA A 530 -10.17 10.56 -0.68
N CYS A 531 -9.73 9.38 -1.12
CA CYS A 531 -8.54 8.72 -0.56
C CYS A 531 -7.25 9.53 -0.79
N VAL A 532 -7.09 10.18 -1.95
CA VAL A 532 -5.95 11.08 -2.20
C VAL A 532 -6.03 12.33 -1.32
N ASP A 533 -7.21 12.94 -1.22
CA ASP A 533 -7.45 14.10 -0.35
C ASP A 533 -7.11 13.77 1.11
N GLU A 534 -7.61 12.65 1.63
CA GLU A 534 -7.39 12.20 3.00
C GLU A 534 -5.90 12.01 3.30
N ALA A 535 -5.17 11.29 2.45
CA ALA A 535 -3.74 11.09 2.63
C ALA A 535 -2.96 12.43 2.65
N LEU A 536 -3.28 13.38 1.76
CA LEU A 536 -2.63 14.69 1.69
C LEU A 536 -3.05 15.60 2.84
N ARG A 537 -4.29 15.54 3.27
CA ARG A 537 -4.84 16.28 4.40
C ARG A 537 -4.15 15.87 5.69
N ASN A 538 -4.02 14.57 5.92
CA ASN A 538 -3.33 13.99 7.06
C ASN A 538 -1.85 14.41 7.12
N LEU A 539 -1.13 14.34 5.99
CA LEU A 539 0.25 14.85 5.90
C LEU A 539 0.34 16.34 6.27
N THR A 540 -0.64 17.13 5.84
CA THR A 540 -0.66 18.58 6.08
C THR A 540 -0.91 18.91 7.56
N CYS A 541 -1.76 18.13 8.25
CA CYS A 541 -2.06 18.32 9.67
C CYS A 541 -0.81 18.23 10.54
N VAL A 542 0.14 17.38 10.22
CA VAL A 542 1.41 17.27 10.96
C VAL A 542 2.50 18.23 10.47
N GLY A 543 2.21 19.07 9.47
CA GLY A 543 3.13 20.09 8.98
C GLY A 543 3.99 19.68 7.79
N ALA A 544 3.71 18.57 7.12
CA ALA A 544 4.41 18.18 5.88
C ALA A 544 4.06 19.12 4.70
N ASP A 545 4.98 19.22 3.74
CA ASP A 545 4.81 20.08 2.56
C ASP A 545 3.97 19.38 1.48
N PRO A 546 2.71 19.76 1.26
CA PRO A 546 1.85 19.15 0.26
C PRO A 546 2.36 19.37 -1.19
N SER A 547 3.26 20.33 -1.42
CA SER A 547 3.89 20.54 -2.73
C SER A 547 4.99 19.52 -3.03
N ARG A 548 5.45 18.80 -2.02
CA ARG A 548 6.49 17.77 -2.04
C ARG A 548 5.93 16.38 -1.75
N ALA A 549 4.63 16.22 -1.86
CA ALA A 549 3.95 14.95 -1.66
C ALA A 549 4.05 14.05 -2.89
N ALA A 550 4.32 12.76 -2.67
CA ALA A 550 4.25 11.69 -3.66
C ALA A 550 3.31 10.59 -3.18
N LEU A 551 2.67 9.90 -4.12
CA LEU A 551 1.60 8.95 -3.88
C LEU A 551 2.00 7.53 -4.31
N LEU A 552 1.42 6.54 -3.62
CA LEU A 552 1.36 5.14 -4.03
C LEU A 552 -0.12 4.74 -4.10
N ASP A 553 -0.49 3.98 -5.13
CA ASP A 553 -1.80 3.39 -5.29
C ASP A 553 -1.73 1.87 -5.04
N ASN A 554 -2.64 1.37 -4.21
CA ASN A 554 -2.80 -0.05 -3.97
C ASN A 554 -4.25 -0.44 -4.23
N PHE A 555 -4.51 -0.98 -5.42
CA PHE A 555 -5.84 -1.47 -5.80
C PHE A 555 -6.03 -2.91 -5.33
N CYS A 556 -7.08 -3.17 -4.56
CA CYS A 556 -7.55 -4.52 -4.23
C CYS A 556 -8.96 -4.69 -4.76
N TRP A 557 -9.14 -5.58 -5.73
CA TRP A 557 -10.41 -5.77 -6.43
C TRP A 557 -10.78 -7.23 -6.55
N ALA A 558 -12.08 -7.49 -6.73
CA ALA A 558 -12.61 -8.80 -7.10
C ALA A 558 -12.18 -9.19 -8.54
N SER A 559 -12.74 -10.26 -9.08
CA SER A 559 -12.38 -10.74 -10.41
C SER A 559 -12.65 -9.71 -11.51
N PRO A 560 -11.65 -9.32 -12.29
CA PRO A 560 -11.79 -8.43 -13.43
C PRO A 560 -12.44 -9.12 -14.65
N GLU A 561 -12.76 -10.40 -14.58
CA GLU A 561 -13.53 -11.12 -15.58
C GLU A 561 -15.02 -10.71 -15.52
N ASP A 562 -15.50 -10.15 -14.41
CA ASP A 562 -16.79 -9.46 -14.35
C ASP A 562 -16.62 -8.05 -14.93
N PRO A 563 -17.33 -7.74 -16.06
CA PRO A 563 -17.25 -6.42 -16.69
C PRO A 563 -17.63 -5.26 -15.77
N LYS A 564 -18.45 -5.49 -14.75
CA LYS A 564 -18.83 -4.45 -13.77
C LYS A 564 -17.70 -4.16 -12.79
N GLN A 565 -17.02 -5.20 -12.31
CA GLN A 565 -15.85 -5.06 -11.44
C GLN A 565 -14.71 -4.34 -12.18
N LEU A 566 -14.46 -4.74 -13.42
CA LEU A 566 -13.46 -4.07 -14.27
C LEU A 566 -13.87 -2.63 -14.59
N GLY A 567 -15.16 -2.36 -14.81
CA GLY A 567 -15.68 -1.00 -15.03
C GLY A 567 -15.49 -0.09 -13.81
N ALA A 568 -15.71 -0.62 -12.61
CA ALA A 568 -15.44 0.07 -11.35
C ALA A 568 -13.96 0.36 -11.15
N LEU A 569 -13.08 -0.59 -11.49
CA LEU A 569 -11.62 -0.42 -11.44
C LEU A 569 -11.13 0.68 -12.39
N VAL A 570 -11.62 0.68 -13.65
CA VAL A 570 -11.32 1.75 -14.62
C VAL A 570 -11.70 3.12 -14.06
N ARG A 571 -12.88 3.20 -13.46
CA ARG A 571 -13.39 4.45 -12.89
C ARG A 571 -12.54 4.94 -11.71
N ALA A 572 -12.08 4.04 -10.83
CA ALA A 572 -11.17 4.37 -9.74
C ALA A 572 -9.81 4.87 -10.28
N ALA A 573 -9.25 4.20 -11.29
CA ALA A 573 -7.98 4.60 -11.90
C ALA A 573 -8.07 5.99 -12.57
N GLU A 574 -9.21 6.33 -13.17
CA GLU A 574 -9.46 7.68 -13.67
C GLU A 574 -9.55 8.72 -12.56
N GLY A 575 -10.18 8.36 -11.43
CA GLY A 575 -10.20 9.19 -10.22
C GLY A 575 -8.78 9.47 -9.71
N CYS A 576 -7.92 8.45 -9.65
CA CYS A 576 -6.51 8.60 -9.29
C CYS A 576 -5.77 9.58 -10.22
N ARG A 577 -5.96 9.43 -11.55
CA ARG A 577 -5.37 10.35 -12.53
C ARG A 577 -5.75 11.80 -12.27
N ASP A 578 -7.02 12.04 -12.09
CA ASP A 578 -7.55 13.40 -11.96
C ASP A 578 -7.20 14.01 -10.59
N ALA A 579 -7.19 13.20 -9.53
CA ALA A 579 -6.70 13.59 -8.21
C ALA A 579 -5.21 13.97 -8.23
N ALA A 580 -4.35 13.11 -8.79
CA ALA A 580 -2.91 13.36 -8.89
C ALA A 580 -2.61 14.67 -9.63
N LYS A 581 -3.29 14.93 -10.75
CA LYS A 581 -3.16 16.18 -11.51
C LYS A 581 -3.67 17.38 -10.73
N GLY A 582 -4.84 17.27 -10.10
CA GLY A 582 -5.47 18.35 -9.37
C GLY A 582 -4.72 18.76 -8.10
N PHE A 583 -4.20 17.80 -7.37
CA PHE A 583 -3.34 18.00 -6.20
C PHE A 583 -1.86 18.24 -6.55
N ALA A 584 -1.48 18.10 -7.82
CA ALA A 584 -0.12 18.18 -8.30
C ALA A 584 0.85 17.20 -7.57
N ALA A 585 0.34 16.06 -7.13
CA ALA A 585 1.05 15.00 -6.40
C ALA A 585 1.23 13.77 -7.31
N PRO A 586 2.46 13.41 -7.72
CA PRO A 586 2.71 12.31 -8.63
C PRO A 586 2.57 10.95 -7.93
N PHE A 587 2.07 9.95 -8.64
CA PHE A 587 2.26 8.56 -8.26
C PHE A 587 3.71 8.14 -8.57
N ILE A 588 4.39 7.48 -7.63
CA ILE A 588 5.79 7.06 -7.80
C ILE A 588 5.95 5.54 -7.78
N SER A 589 5.00 4.82 -7.21
CA SER A 589 4.90 3.38 -7.16
C SER A 589 3.44 2.99 -6.96
N GLY A 590 3.13 1.72 -7.03
CA GLY A 590 1.80 1.19 -6.79
C GLY A 590 1.78 -0.32 -6.85
N LYS A 591 0.60 -0.90 -6.61
CA LYS A 591 0.33 -2.33 -6.71
C LYS A 591 -1.13 -2.58 -7.02
N ASP A 592 -1.41 -3.59 -7.82
CA ASP A 592 -2.74 -4.17 -7.97
C ASP A 592 -2.77 -5.59 -7.41
N SER A 593 -3.84 -5.91 -6.69
CA SER A 593 -4.20 -7.24 -6.22
C SER A 593 -5.61 -7.51 -6.69
N LEU A 594 -5.76 -8.42 -7.64
CA LEU A 594 -7.04 -8.77 -8.25
C LEU A 594 -7.48 -10.17 -7.82
N TYR A 595 -8.70 -10.54 -8.16
CA TYR A 595 -9.32 -11.81 -7.76
C TYR A 595 -9.51 -11.98 -6.24
N ASN A 596 -9.58 -10.86 -5.49
CA ASN A 596 -9.88 -10.89 -4.05
C ASN A 596 -11.36 -11.22 -3.83
N GLN A 597 -11.66 -12.49 -3.89
CA GLN A 597 -12.99 -13.06 -3.68
C GLN A 597 -12.90 -14.49 -3.18
N SER A 598 -13.93 -14.94 -2.52
CA SER A 598 -14.10 -16.31 -2.02
C SER A 598 -15.44 -16.87 -2.48
N LYS A 599 -15.77 -18.10 -2.11
CA LYS A 599 -17.06 -18.71 -2.40
C LYS A 599 -17.79 -19.11 -1.11
N ASP A 600 -19.12 -18.95 -1.13
CA ASP A 600 -19.96 -19.48 -0.05
C ASP A 600 -20.19 -21.00 -0.22
N GLU A 601 -20.92 -21.59 0.74
CA GLU A 601 -21.31 -23.02 0.71
C GLU A 601 -22.04 -23.46 -0.57
N LYS A 602 -22.73 -22.53 -1.22
CA LYS A 602 -23.49 -22.79 -2.44
C LYS A 602 -22.68 -22.51 -3.70
N GLY A 603 -21.38 -22.21 -3.56
CA GLY A 603 -20.49 -21.88 -4.66
C GLY A 603 -20.72 -20.48 -5.23
N ARG A 604 -21.50 -19.60 -4.56
CA ARG A 604 -21.68 -18.22 -4.99
C ARG A 604 -20.45 -17.40 -4.63
N GLU A 605 -20.02 -16.60 -5.56
CA GLU A 605 -18.87 -15.71 -5.34
C GLU A 605 -19.19 -14.62 -4.33
N LEU A 606 -18.25 -14.41 -3.42
CA LEU A 606 -18.27 -13.37 -2.39
C LEU A 606 -17.10 -12.42 -2.66
N PRO A 607 -17.30 -11.40 -3.50
CA PRO A 607 -16.27 -10.41 -3.78
C PRO A 607 -16.07 -9.49 -2.58
N ILE A 608 -14.84 -9.01 -2.38
CA ILE A 608 -14.61 -7.85 -1.51
C ILE A 608 -15.15 -6.58 -2.18
N PRO A 609 -15.46 -5.50 -1.44
CA PRO A 609 -15.68 -4.20 -2.04
C PRO A 609 -14.42 -3.72 -2.76
N GLY A 610 -14.59 -3.04 -3.89
CA GLY A 610 -13.45 -2.41 -4.57
C GLY A 610 -12.74 -1.46 -3.61
N THR A 611 -11.49 -1.78 -3.28
CA THR A 611 -10.72 -1.12 -2.23
C THR A 611 -9.49 -0.47 -2.84
N LEU A 612 -9.31 0.82 -2.57
CA LEU A 612 -8.14 1.59 -2.96
C LEU A 612 -7.49 2.18 -1.71
N LEU A 613 -6.28 1.74 -1.43
CA LEU A 613 -5.42 2.40 -0.45
C LEU A 613 -4.50 3.38 -1.18
N ILE A 614 -4.58 4.64 -0.80
CA ILE A 614 -3.57 5.64 -1.17
C ILE A 614 -2.61 5.80 0.00
N SER A 615 -1.32 5.59 -0.26
CA SER A 615 -0.26 5.93 0.68
C SER A 615 0.48 7.15 0.16
N ALA A 616 0.72 8.13 1.02
CA ALA A 616 1.39 9.37 0.64
C ALA A 616 2.64 9.59 1.51
N ILE A 617 3.69 10.13 0.88
CA ILE A 617 4.91 10.56 1.56
C ILE A 617 5.20 12.02 1.19
N ALA A 618 5.54 12.85 2.18
CA ALA A 618 5.96 14.22 1.94
C ALA A 618 7.12 14.63 2.85
N THR A 619 7.94 15.58 2.40
CA THR A 619 9.06 16.10 3.20
C THR A 619 8.60 17.17 4.18
N ILE A 620 9.28 17.24 5.31
CA ILE A 620 9.12 18.30 6.32
C ILE A 620 10.44 19.08 6.40
N PRO A 621 10.44 20.39 6.19
CA PRO A 621 11.68 21.18 6.22
C PRO A 621 12.34 21.26 7.61
N ASP A 622 11.53 21.24 8.67
CA ASP A 622 11.98 21.28 10.07
C ASP A 622 11.01 20.48 10.95
N THR A 623 11.43 19.32 11.38
CA THR A 623 10.62 18.38 12.19
C THR A 623 10.26 18.94 13.58
N ARG A 624 10.98 19.96 14.07
CA ARG A 624 10.67 20.65 15.33
C ARG A 624 9.39 21.49 15.22
N LYS A 625 8.87 21.73 14.00
CA LYS A 625 7.63 22.43 13.71
C LYS A 625 6.45 21.48 13.50
N ALA A 626 6.69 20.17 13.56
CA ALA A 626 5.61 19.18 13.42
C ALA A 626 4.59 19.33 14.56
N LEU A 627 3.32 19.14 14.23
CA LEU A 627 2.20 19.28 15.16
C LEU A 627 1.58 17.93 15.50
N THR A 628 1.02 17.86 16.69
CA THR A 628 0.07 16.81 17.10
C THR A 628 -1.36 17.39 17.12
N MET A 629 -2.37 16.51 17.05
CA MET A 629 -3.74 16.93 16.84
C MET A 629 -4.48 17.39 18.12
N ASP A 630 -3.98 17.07 19.32
CA ASP A 630 -4.61 17.34 20.61
C ASP A 630 -4.69 18.85 20.92
N PHE A 631 -5.75 19.32 21.58
CA PHE A 631 -5.87 20.70 22.05
C PHE A 631 -4.77 21.05 23.05
N LYS A 632 -4.19 22.23 22.93
CA LYS A 632 -3.00 22.68 23.70
C LYS A 632 -3.32 23.57 24.91
N GLY A 633 -4.51 24.08 24.98
CA GLY A 633 -4.90 24.93 26.12
C GLY A 633 -6.30 25.51 26.01
N PRO A 634 -6.84 26.04 27.09
CA PRO A 634 -8.17 26.64 27.09
C PRO A 634 -8.13 28.08 26.53
N GLY A 635 -9.24 28.55 25.95
CA GLY A 635 -9.41 29.90 25.41
C GLY A 635 -8.84 30.12 24.02
N ASN A 636 -8.26 29.11 23.40
CA ASN A 636 -7.78 29.19 22.03
C ASN A 636 -8.92 29.16 21.02
N ALA A 637 -8.78 29.87 19.91
CA ALA A 637 -9.76 29.91 18.85
C ALA A 637 -9.74 28.62 18.02
N LEU A 638 -10.91 28.11 17.68
CA LEU A 638 -11.08 26.97 16.78
C LEU A 638 -11.52 27.47 15.40
N TYR A 639 -10.75 27.10 14.39
CA TYR A 639 -11.04 27.41 13.00
C TYR A 639 -11.29 26.13 12.21
N LEU A 640 -12.27 26.17 11.32
CA LEU A 640 -12.48 25.14 10.30
C LEU A 640 -11.96 25.65 8.95
N ILE A 641 -11.11 24.87 8.33
CA ILE A 641 -10.72 25.01 6.92
C ILE A 641 -11.57 24.05 6.11
N GLY A 642 -12.08 24.48 4.97
CA GLY A 642 -12.94 23.66 4.10
C GLY A 642 -14.42 23.84 4.36
N ARG A 643 -15.25 23.46 3.38
CA ARG A 643 -16.70 23.65 3.39
C ARG A 643 -17.41 22.35 3.70
N THR A 644 -18.47 22.39 4.51
CA THR A 644 -19.39 21.27 4.70
C THR A 644 -20.44 21.27 3.60
N ASN A 645 -20.65 20.13 2.95
CA ASN A 645 -21.66 19.90 1.93
C ASN A 645 -22.65 18.83 2.39
N ASP A 646 -23.82 18.76 1.74
CA ASP A 646 -24.83 17.72 1.97
C ASP A 646 -24.46 16.44 1.21
N GLU A 647 -23.43 15.74 1.67
CA GLU A 647 -22.80 14.59 1.04
C GLU A 647 -22.69 13.44 2.05
N MET A 648 -23.84 12.88 2.45
CA MET A 648 -23.93 11.87 3.51
C MET A 648 -23.90 10.43 2.99
N GLY A 649 -23.80 10.20 1.68
CA GLY A 649 -23.75 8.86 1.07
C GLY A 649 -22.46 8.13 1.46
N GLY A 650 -22.61 6.94 2.06
CA GLY A 650 -21.49 6.15 2.58
C GLY A 650 -20.93 6.61 3.93
N SER A 651 -21.45 7.72 4.52
CA SER A 651 -20.97 8.21 5.80
C SER A 651 -21.25 7.25 6.96
N LEU A 652 -20.39 7.30 7.98
CA LEU A 652 -20.58 6.56 9.22
C LEU A 652 -21.95 6.86 9.85
N TYR A 653 -22.36 8.12 9.83
CA TYR A 653 -23.64 8.52 10.40
C TYR A 653 -24.82 7.83 9.72
N HIS A 654 -24.86 7.79 8.37
CA HIS A 654 -25.91 7.08 7.64
C HIS A 654 -25.87 5.57 7.93
N ARG A 655 -24.69 4.97 8.05
CA ARG A 655 -24.55 3.56 8.43
C ARG A 655 -25.09 3.28 9.83
N LEU A 656 -24.81 4.14 10.80
CA LEU A 656 -25.33 4.03 12.18
C LEU A 656 -26.85 4.15 12.24
N LEU A 657 -27.47 4.91 11.34
CA LEU A 657 -28.90 5.04 11.21
C LEU A 657 -29.53 3.92 10.38
N GLY A 658 -28.76 3.08 9.69
CA GLY A 658 -29.26 2.10 8.72
C GLY A 658 -29.86 2.76 7.47
N ARG A 659 -29.38 3.94 7.08
CA ARG A 659 -29.83 4.67 5.88
C ARG A 659 -29.04 4.26 4.66
N ALA A 660 -29.73 4.00 3.56
CA ALA A 660 -29.15 3.75 2.25
C ALA A 660 -29.34 4.97 1.34
N GLY A 661 -28.43 5.16 0.38
CA GLY A 661 -28.50 6.26 -0.59
C GLY A 661 -27.80 7.54 -0.11
N GLY A 662 -28.02 8.62 -0.83
CA GLY A 662 -27.30 9.89 -0.65
C GLY A 662 -26.20 10.10 -1.67
N GLU A 663 -25.70 11.30 -1.75
CA GLU A 663 -24.53 11.64 -2.57
C GLU A 663 -23.25 11.31 -1.79
N VAL A 664 -22.28 10.69 -2.46
CA VAL A 664 -20.93 10.45 -1.92
C VAL A 664 -20.15 11.77 -1.88
N PRO A 665 -19.26 11.96 -0.89
CA PRO A 665 -18.41 13.14 -0.80
C PRO A 665 -17.61 13.43 -2.07
N LYS A 666 -17.53 14.69 -2.47
CA LYS A 666 -16.84 15.15 -3.69
C LYS A 666 -15.68 16.07 -3.35
N VAL A 667 -14.59 15.90 -4.05
CA VAL A 667 -13.35 16.65 -3.84
C VAL A 667 -13.16 17.69 -4.94
N CYS A 668 -12.72 18.90 -4.54
CA CYS A 668 -12.17 19.89 -5.46
C CYS A 668 -10.66 20.04 -5.21
N PRO A 669 -9.80 19.26 -5.89
CA PRO A 669 -8.38 19.15 -5.55
C PRO A 669 -7.62 20.49 -5.57
N VAL A 670 -7.94 21.38 -6.52
CA VAL A 670 -7.25 22.67 -6.66
C VAL A 670 -7.50 23.57 -5.45
N THR A 671 -8.74 23.70 -5.02
CA THR A 671 -9.11 24.51 -3.85
C THR A 671 -8.54 23.91 -2.56
N ALA A 672 -8.58 22.59 -2.44
CA ALA A 672 -8.03 21.86 -1.29
C ALA A 672 -6.52 22.09 -1.17
N LEU A 673 -5.78 21.93 -2.27
CA LEU A 673 -4.32 22.10 -2.30
C LEU A 673 -3.90 23.52 -1.90
N ASP A 674 -4.64 24.55 -2.32
CA ASP A 674 -4.35 25.94 -1.91
C ASP A 674 -4.55 26.14 -0.41
N GLY A 675 -5.58 25.51 0.18
CA GLY A 675 -5.81 25.49 1.62
C GLY A 675 -4.68 24.75 2.36
N PHE A 676 -4.28 23.58 1.88
CA PHE A 676 -3.21 22.76 2.49
C PHE A 676 -1.86 23.48 2.45
N LYS A 677 -1.49 24.12 1.34
CA LYS A 677 -0.26 24.93 1.23
C LYS A 677 -0.28 26.12 2.21
N SER A 678 -1.42 26.77 2.33
CA SER A 678 -1.56 27.90 3.25
C SER A 678 -1.45 27.43 4.70
N LEU A 679 -2.03 26.29 5.05
CA LEU A 679 -1.91 25.69 6.39
C LEU A 679 -0.48 25.27 6.70
N HIS A 680 0.18 24.53 5.81
CA HIS A 680 1.59 24.18 5.95
C HIS A 680 2.46 25.40 6.24
N ALA A 681 2.33 26.46 5.46
CA ALA A 681 3.11 27.67 5.65
C ALA A 681 2.76 28.42 6.97
N ALA A 682 1.51 28.33 7.46
CA ALA A 682 1.11 28.84 8.77
C ALA A 682 1.73 28.03 9.92
N ILE A 683 1.79 26.71 9.78
CA ILE A 683 2.44 25.81 10.74
C ILE A 683 3.92 26.14 10.86
N LEU A 684 4.64 26.28 9.74
CA LEU A 684 6.07 26.65 9.76
C LEU A 684 6.33 28.00 10.45
N LYS A 685 5.37 28.92 10.40
CA LYS A 685 5.45 30.21 11.10
C LYS A 685 5.08 30.13 12.59
N GLY A 686 4.63 28.98 13.07
CA GLY A 686 4.16 28.78 14.45
C GLY A 686 2.84 29.47 14.75
N LEU A 687 1.97 29.72 13.76
CA LEU A 687 0.67 30.34 13.90
C LEU A 687 -0.45 29.34 14.26
N VAL A 688 -0.18 28.06 14.24
CA VAL A 688 -1.13 26.98 14.52
C VAL A 688 -0.58 26.14 15.66
N LEU A 689 -1.41 25.81 16.63
CA LEU A 689 -1.05 25.00 17.80
C LEU A 689 -1.28 23.51 17.57
N SER A 690 -2.43 23.16 17.00
CA SER A 690 -2.81 21.82 16.64
C SER A 690 -3.69 21.81 15.40
N ALA A 691 -3.69 20.69 14.68
CA ALA A 691 -4.50 20.47 13.48
C ALA A 691 -4.93 19.02 13.43
N HIS A 692 -6.16 18.76 12.97
CA HIS A 692 -6.72 17.42 12.80
C HIS A 692 -7.67 17.39 11.60
N ASP A 693 -7.62 16.31 10.84
CA ASP A 693 -8.49 16.12 9.69
C ASP A 693 -9.93 15.79 10.12
N LEU A 694 -10.89 16.00 9.22
CA LEU A 694 -12.26 15.55 9.39
C LEU A 694 -12.53 14.38 8.44
N SER A 695 -12.55 13.18 8.98
CA SER A 695 -12.83 11.92 8.27
C SER A 695 -14.12 11.26 8.79
N ASP A 696 -14.09 9.97 9.14
CA ASP A 696 -15.25 9.22 9.63
C ASP A 696 -15.95 9.91 10.81
N GLY A 697 -17.24 10.16 10.66
CA GLY A 697 -18.06 10.85 11.67
C GLY A 697 -17.89 12.38 11.73
N GLY A 698 -17.12 12.97 10.81
CA GLY A 698 -17.03 14.41 10.56
C GLY A 698 -16.53 15.23 11.73
N LEU A 699 -17.05 16.47 11.87
CA LEU A 699 -16.64 17.42 12.91
C LEU A 699 -16.90 16.87 14.32
N ALA A 700 -17.98 16.15 14.51
CA ALA A 700 -18.36 15.64 15.83
C ALA A 700 -17.31 14.68 16.40
N VAL A 701 -16.76 13.79 15.58
CA VAL A 701 -15.68 12.88 15.98
C VAL A 701 -14.36 13.63 16.11
N ALA A 702 -13.95 14.42 15.11
CA ALA A 702 -12.67 15.12 15.13
C ALA A 702 -12.51 16.06 16.33
N ALA A 703 -13.53 16.87 16.66
CA ALA A 703 -13.49 17.75 17.83
C ALA A 703 -13.43 16.96 19.15
N THR A 704 -14.09 15.79 19.20
CA THR A 704 -14.04 14.89 20.36
C THR A 704 -12.64 14.32 20.54
N GLU A 705 -12.00 13.87 19.46
CA GLU A 705 -10.65 13.30 19.47
C GLU A 705 -9.59 14.30 19.89
N MET A 706 -9.62 15.52 19.35
CA MET A 706 -8.74 16.62 19.79
C MET A 706 -8.95 16.94 21.27
N GLY A 707 -10.20 16.98 21.71
CA GLY A 707 -10.57 17.33 23.07
C GLY A 707 -10.12 16.31 24.10
N PHE A 708 -10.45 15.03 23.91
CA PHE A 708 -10.08 14.02 24.91
C PHE A 708 -8.58 13.71 24.91
N SER A 709 -7.88 13.96 23.80
CA SER A 709 -6.43 13.79 23.69
C SER A 709 -5.66 14.91 24.40
N GLY A 710 -6.16 16.14 24.34
CA GLY A 710 -5.59 17.30 25.01
C GLY A 710 -6.09 17.52 26.45
N GLU A 711 -7.15 16.82 26.86
CA GLU A 711 -7.86 17.01 28.16
C GLU A 711 -8.52 18.39 28.31
N PHE A 712 -8.82 19.07 27.21
CA PHE A 712 -9.54 20.33 27.14
C PHE A 712 -10.87 20.18 26.43
N GLY A 713 -11.91 20.86 26.88
CA GLY A 713 -13.19 20.91 26.20
C GLY A 713 -13.19 21.89 25.02
N CYS A 714 -14.33 21.96 24.35
CA CYS A 714 -14.56 22.96 23.32
C CYS A 714 -16.04 23.36 23.22
N LEU A 715 -16.25 24.58 22.78
CA LEU A 715 -17.54 25.11 22.37
C LEU A 715 -17.51 25.38 20.88
N VAL A 716 -18.43 24.73 20.13
CA VAL A 716 -18.59 24.92 18.69
C VAL A 716 -19.96 25.53 18.40
N ASP A 717 -20.00 26.52 17.52
CA ASP A 717 -21.21 27.15 17.00
C ASP A 717 -21.42 26.76 15.54
N LEU A 718 -22.48 26.02 15.24
CA LEU A 718 -22.76 25.51 13.91
C LEU A 718 -23.19 26.59 12.92
N ASP A 719 -23.70 27.73 13.40
CA ASP A 719 -24.09 28.83 12.50
C ASP A 719 -22.86 29.53 11.90
N GLU A 720 -21.72 29.50 12.58
CA GLU A 720 -20.45 30.03 12.10
C GLU A 720 -19.71 29.07 11.11
N MET A 721 -20.21 27.85 10.94
CA MET A 721 -19.53 26.87 10.07
C MET A 721 -19.61 27.25 8.59
N PRO A 722 -18.48 27.13 7.85
CA PRO A 722 -18.49 27.25 6.40
C PRO A 722 -19.27 26.07 5.81
N ARG A 723 -20.41 26.36 5.20
CA ARG A 723 -21.32 25.33 4.67
C ARG A 723 -21.91 25.72 3.31
N ASP A 724 -22.46 24.73 2.60
CA ASP A 724 -23.36 25.00 1.50
C ASP A 724 -24.60 25.73 2.06
N PRO A 725 -25.02 26.86 1.47
CA PRO A 725 -26.15 27.63 1.96
C PRO A 725 -27.49 26.86 2.03
N ARG A 726 -27.59 25.71 1.41
CA ARG A 726 -28.78 24.86 1.41
C ARG A 726 -28.84 23.93 2.61
N ILE A 727 -27.80 23.86 3.45
CA ILE A 727 -27.78 23.00 4.63
C ILE A 727 -28.42 23.72 5.80
N TYR A 728 -29.48 23.12 6.32
CA TYR A 728 -30.24 23.55 7.50
C TYR A 728 -30.36 22.45 8.56
N SER A 729 -29.52 21.40 8.49
CA SER A 729 -29.51 20.28 9.43
C SER A 729 -28.27 20.33 10.31
N ASN A 730 -28.47 20.32 11.63
CA ASN A 730 -27.41 20.22 12.60
C ASN A 730 -26.66 18.87 12.46
N GLU A 731 -27.38 17.79 12.14
CA GLU A 731 -26.80 16.47 11.93
C GLU A 731 -25.82 16.48 10.74
N THR A 732 -26.21 17.08 9.62
CA THR A 732 -25.34 17.21 8.44
C THR A 732 -24.08 18.02 8.77
N LEU A 733 -24.21 19.11 9.53
CA LEU A 733 -23.05 19.94 9.92
C LEU A 733 -22.07 19.16 10.81
N LEU A 734 -22.58 18.36 11.74
CA LEU A 734 -21.77 17.59 12.68
C LEU A 734 -21.14 16.35 12.04
N PHE A 735 -21.91 15.59 11.25
CA PHE A 735 -21.53 14.25 10.84
C PHE A 735 -21.23 14.09 9.34
N SER A 736 -21.37 15.15 8.52
CA SER A 736 -20.90 15.06 7.13
C SER A 736 -19.41 14.79 7.08
N GLU A 737 -19.01 13.97 6.14
CA GLU A 737 -17.62 13.57 5.88
C GLU A 737 -17.08 14.28 4.61
N SER A 738 -17.59 15.48 4.32
CA SER A 738 -17.09 16.31 3.21
C SER A 738 -15.57 16.42 3.29
N PRO A 739 -14.83 16.11 2.21
CA PRO A 739 -13.37 16.08 2.22
C PRO A 739 -12.74 17.46 2.35
N SER A 740 -11.42 17.52 2.42
CA SER A 740 -10.60 18.74 2.44
C SER A 740 -10.84 19.65 3.66
N ARG A 741 -11.47 19.10 4.72
CA ARG A 741 -11.73 19.86 5.95
C ARG A 741 -10.72 19.53 7.04
N ILE A 742 -10.23 20.57 7.73
CA ILE A 742 -9.27 20.47 8.83
C ILE A 742 -9.73 21.36 9.97
N LEU A 743 -9.81 20.83 11.19
CA LEU A 743 -10.01 21.58 12.42
C LEU A 743 -8.65 22.00 12.97
N ILE A 744 -8.48 23.29 13.29
CA ILE A 744 -7.23 23.83 13.81
C ILE A 744 -7.46 24.67 15.05
N GLU A 745 -6.46 24.70 15.92
CA GLU A 745 -6.39 25.48 17.13
C GLU A 745 -5.36 26.62 16.97
N ILE A 746 -5.75 27.84 17.35
CA ILE A 746 -4.93 29.03 17.18
C ILE A 746 -5.00 29.87 18.46
N LYS A 747 -3.87 30.44 18.88
CA LYS A 747 -3.87 31.40 20.01
C LYS A 747 -4.64 32.67 19.64
N PRO A 748 -5.40 33.28 20.58
CA PRO A 748 -6.14 34.52 20.31
C PRO A 748 -5.26 35.66 19.76
N GLU A 749 -4.03 35.78 20.26
CA GLU A 749 -3.08 36.81 19.80
C GLU A 749 -2.58 36.59 18.38
N ASP A 750 -2.61 35.34 17.87
CA ASP A 750 -2.14 34.97 16.55
C ASP A 750 -3.24 35.00 15.47
N GLU A 751 -4.54 35.11 15.86
CA GLU A 751 -5.67 35.08 14.90
C GLU A 751 -5.53 36.11 13.76
N GLY A 752 -5.18 37.34 14.12
CA GLY A 752 -5.00 38.39 13.10
C GLY A 752 -3.84 38.12 12.14
N SER A 753 -2.75 37.50 12.62
CA SER A 753 -1.61 37.12 11.80
C SER A 753 -1.92 35.91 10.91
N PHE A 754 -2.65 34.94 11.43
CA PHE A 754 -3.15 33.79 10.71
C PHE A 754 -4.08 34.19 9.55
N LEU A 755 -5.09 35.00 9.80
CA LEU A 755 -6.02 35.46 8.76
C LEU A 755 -5.32 36.28 7.67
N ARG A 756 -4.39 37.18 8.07
CA ARG A 756 -3.56 37.92 7.10
C ARG A 756 -2.69 36.97 6.25
N HIS A 757 -2.16 35.91 6.86
CA HIS A 757 -1.33 34.94 6.15
C HIS A 757 -2.12 34.19 5.09
N PHE A 758 -3.34 33.73 5.40
CA PHE A 758 -4.22 33.10 4.43
C PHE A 758 -4.69 34.07 3.35
N GLY A 759 -4.90 35.35 3.70
CA GLY A 759 -5.26 36.40 2.75
C GLY A 759 -6.44 36.01 1.84
N LYS A 760 -6.23 36.03 0.52
CA LYS A 760 -7.28 35.67 -0.45
C LYS A 760 -7.61 34.17 -0.40
N ALA A 761 -6.67 33.30 -0.02
CA ALA A 761 -6.89 31.86 0.11
C ALA A 761 -7.90 31.55 1.23
N ALA A 762 -8.04 32.38 2.24
CA ALA A 762 -9.03 32.19 3.31
C ALA A 762 -10.48 32.09 2.78
N LYS A 763 -10.82 32.90 1.78
CA LYS A 763 -12.16 32.83 1.15
C LYS A 763 -12.31 31.58 0.26
N ALA A 764 -11.29 31.25 -0.51
CA ALA A 764 -11.32 30.08 -1.41
C ALA A 764 -11.36 28.77 -0.61
N ALA A 765 -10.53 28.64 0.42
CA ALA A 765 -10.47 27.50 1.32
C ALA A 765 -11.56 27.54 2.42
N ALA A 766 -12.47 28.52 2.40
CA ALA A 766 -13.57 28.63 3.34
C ALA A 766 -13.15 28.58 4.81
N VAL A 767 -12.12 29.36 5.19
CA VAL A 767 -11.57 29.42 6.56
C VAL A 767 -12.48 30.24 7.44
N ARG A 768 -12.97 29.67 8.53
CA ARG A 768 -13.88 30.34 9.48
C ARG A 768 -13.56 29.92 10.91
N ARG A 769 -13.67 30.90 11.84
CA ARG A 769 -13.73 30.61 13.27
C ARG A 769 -15.09 29.99 13.57
N ILE A 770 -15.09 28.81 14.21
CA ILE A 770 -16.30 28.06 14.56
C ILE A 770 -16.49 27.86 16.06
N GLY A 771 -15.53 28.32 16.89
CA GLY A 771 -15.62 28.08 18.32
C GLY A 771 -14.35 28.44 19.07
N GLN A 772 -14.21 27.84 20.25
CA GLN A 772 -13.05 27.97 21.10
C GLN A 772 -12.88 26.78 22.03
N THR A 773 -11.65 26.54 22.50
CA THR A 773 -11.33 25.55 23.54
C THR A 773 -11.75 26.08 24.92
N THR A 774 -12.05 25.16 25.85
CA THR A 774 -12.47 25.45 27.22
C THR A 774 -11.68 24.62 28.22
N ALA A 775 -11.55 25.13 29.45
CA ALA A 775 -10.86 24.44 30.54
C ALA A 775 -11.65 23.20 31.04
N ASN A 776 -12.97 23.23 30.93
CA ASN A 776 -13.80 22.12 31.33
C ASN A 776 -13.82 21.08 30.19
N PRO A 777 -13.49 19.79 30.40
CA PRO A 777 -13.41 18.76 29.36
C PRO A 777 -14.82 18.29 28.92
N ILE A 778 -15.59 19.23 28.40
CA ILE A 778 -16.93 19.04 27.83
C ILE A 778 -16.90 19.43 26.36
N PHE A 779 -17.45 18.59 25.48
CA PHE A 779 -17.78 18.96 24.13
C PHE A 779 -19.17 19.54 24.06
N LYS A 780 -19.27 20.84 23.77
CA LYS A 780 -20.51 21.58 23.72
C LYS A 780 -20.76 22.16 22.35
N VAL A 781 -21.98 21.98 21.81
CA VAL A 781 -22.37 22.48 20.49
C VAL A 781 -23.61 23.33 20.58
N VAL A 782 -23.55 24.52 19.99
CA VAL A 782 -24.68 25.40 19.73
C VAL A 782 -25.21 25.13 18.31
N GLY A 783 -26.49 24.86 18.20
CA GLY A 783 -27.17 24.60 16.95
C GLY A 783 -27.51 25.85 16.14
N LEU A 784 -28.06 25.66 14.96
CA LEU A 784 -28.46 26.72 14.03
C LEU A 784 -29.55 27.65 14.59
N ASP A 785 -30.27 27.23 15.60
CA ASP A 785 -31.29 28.02 16.31
C ASP A 785 -30.75 28.76 17.54
N GLY A 786 -29.44 28.69 17.79
CA GLY A 786 -28.77 29.28 18.95
C GLY A 786 -28.94 28.50 20.27
N SER A 787 -29.63 27.34 20.26
CA SER A 787 -29.76 26.49 21.43
C SER A 787 -28.59 25.54 21.58
N THR A 788 -28.31 25.09 22.81
CA THR A 788 -27.37 23.99 23.06
C THR A 788 -28.02 22.69 22.64
N ILE A 789 -27.44 22.03 21.62
CA ILE A 789 -27.95 20.77 21.05
C ILE A 789 -27.16 19.54 21.46
N LEU A 790 -25.92 19.75 21.96
CA LEU A 790 -25.03 18.70 22.43
C LEU A 790 -24.19 19.21 23.61
N GLU A 791 -24.07 18.45 24.67
CA GLU A 791 -23.17 18.68 25.79
C GLU A 791 -22.76 17.35 26.40
N GLU A 792 -21.51 16.90 26.08
CA GLU A 792 -21.04 15.56 26.40
C GLU A 792 -19.68 15.60 27.11
N SER A 793 -19.50 14.67 28.04
CA SER A 793 -18.23 14.51 28.76
C SER A 793 -17.20 13.87 27.85
N LEU A 794 -16.09 14.53 27.57
CA LEU A 794 -14.97 14.00 26.80
C LEU A 794 -14.34 12.77 27.44
N ARG A 795 -14.40 12.67 28.79
CA ARG A 795 -13.93 11.49 29.51
C ARG A 795 -14.77 10.26 29.17
N GLU A 796 -16.12 10.37 29.22
CA GLU A 796 -17.00 9.26 28.87
C GLU A 796 -16.87 8.83 27.42
N LEU A 797 -16.70 9.82 26.52
CA LEU A 797 -16.47 9.55 25.09
C LEU A 797 -15.15 8.81 24.88
N LYS A 798 -14.06 9.21 25.56
CA LYS A 798 -12.77 8.54 25.52
C LYS A 798 -12.86 7.10 26.04
N GLU A 799 -13.53 6.87 27.15
CA GLU A 799 -13.75 5.54 27.69
C GLU A 799 -14.51 4.64 26.67
N GLY A 800 -15.52 5.19 26.00
CA GLY A 800 -16.24 4.51 24.93
C GLY A 800 -15.33 4.18 23.73
N TRP A 801 -14.49 5.12 23.33
CA TRP A 801 -13.53 4.99 22.25
C TRP A 801 -12.48 3.91 22.52
N GLN A 802 -11.93 3.85 23.75
CA GLN A 802 -10.86 2.92 24.11
C GLN A 802 -11.32 1.48 24.31
N LYS A 803 -12.53 1.26 24.80
CA LYS A 803 -12.96 -0.09 25.21
C LYS A 803 -13.44 -1.01 24.09
N THR A 804 -13.86 -0.46 22.95
CA THR A 804 -14.60 -1.24 21.92
C THR A 804 -13.77 -2.40 21.37
N LEU A 805 -12.60 -2.14 20.79
CA LEU A 805 -11.78 -3.18 20.19
C LEU A 805 -11.24 -4.18 21.23
N PRO A 806 -10.68 -3.77 22.39
CA PRO A 806 -10.24 -4.72 23.41
C PRO A 806 -11.37 -5.64 23.91
N ALA A 807 -12.57 -5.12 24.11
CA ALA A 807 -13.71 -5.91 24.55
C ALA A 807 -14.14 -7.00 23.55
N MET A 808 -13.98 -6.75 22.26
CA MET A 808 -14.25 -7.73 21.20
C MET A 808 -13.12 -8.75 21.03
N LEU A 809 -11.91 -8.40 21.49
CA LEU A 809 -10.75 -9.27 21.43
C LEU A 809 -10.51 -10.03 22.75
N ALA A 810 -11.20 -9.71 23.83
CA ALA A 810 -11.13 -10.47 25.07
C ALA A 810 -11.74 -11.86 24.91
#